data_267b73947d35af5ddbc363cda6746e81
#
_entry.id   267b73947d35af5ddbc363cda6746e81
#
_cell.length_a   1.000
_cell.length_b   1.000
_cell.length_c   1.000
_cell.angle_alpha   90.00
_cell.angle_beta   90.00
_cell.angle_gamma   90.00
#
_symmetry.space_group_name_H-M   'P 1'
#
loop_
_entity.id
_entity.type
_entity.pdbx_description
1 polymer ?
#
loop_
_entity_poly.entity_id
_entity_poly.type
_entity_poly.pdbx_seq_one_letter_code
_entity_poly.pdbx_strand_id
1 'polypeptide(L)'
;MTKIKKSGIVFLALLLISAIGLGALLGWALSETINIKNSEFITEFETALPTKLLDINGEVITEFASDEKREIISYQQLPQNLIDALITREDRIFFSHKGFSFKALMRAVFGKLTGKSLGGGSTLTQQIAGTLYCDRTDMSYTRKLWELWWAIQMERRYSKNEILELYLNKIYFGGGTYGVNAASKYYFGHDATEITPAEASILVIQLSNPAFYNPFDHPNRAMERQKGVLNAMVANGYISREAADLSFEDYWAGFDYTRTSTSAYMMRDDKAPWFSEYVRRELGNMIYGSDDIYTSGFTVNTTLNLQHQIIAQDVMSKWIETANSRYQREHSSKSNLAFNTYVPLSELLALLFDIPTLKVSEQRAETVANSSYIKEVNPVLDIVSMMTGTDKLKVNIVNRATAISKKENEKTTIEGTMIALDHENGYIDALVGGSKFDSENQFIRATQAKVQPGSTFKPLYYSAAIDTRKYTPTTQISDTPVVFYTAGGDQYIPLNFRGEWEGNVSLWYALTRSMNVPSLKILDGIGFEAAINRAVALLGISKEELPTRGFTPGYPIGLGVCSVRPIEMARAYAIFANGGKDITPMAIRTVEDKNGNVILNPELDIRKAQAAKGASNQVISPQTAFVMTKLLEQTVNNGGTLHAQKWHFDYKDEKGRRYTMPAGGKTGTTQNWADAWTCGITPYYAAAFWFGFDKPGQSLGLNITGATLAGFAWGEYFDKIHADLPYKDWNKPLEGVIQVKVCSESGQIPTEACGDHTTTQWYLLGTQPTEICPIHSTTSSSSLAIKRLEKEMIMSGQRWSQQIDFSPLTINWEMTAADYVSDDESESFTEEKDFIESESEAEENDAYDYNYLME
;
A
#
# COMPACT_ATOMS: atom_id res chain seq x y z
N MET A 1 59.27 36.80 -33.47
CA MET A 1 58.77 37.74 -32.45
C MET A 1 57.31 38.09 -32.55
N THR A 2 56.58 37.82 -33.64
CA THR A 2 55.15 38.17 -33.83
C THR A 2 54.11 37.19 -33.17
N LYS A 3 54.50 35.93 -32.91
CA LYS A 3 53.60 34.98 -32.26
C LYS A 3 53.39 35.25 -30.74
N ILE A 4 54.42 35.74 -30.09
CA ILE A 4 54.36 36.05 -28.62
C ILE A 4 53.49 37.30 -28.40
N LYS A 5 53.45 38.29 -29.28
CA LYS A 5 52.61 39.48 -29.16
C LYS A 5 51.13 39.17 -29.34
N LYS A 6 50.76 38.23 -30.24
CA LYS A 6 49.32 37.80 -30.43
C LYS A 6 48.83 37.02 -29.24
N SER A 7 49.65 36.12 -28.67
CA SER A 7 49.30 35.38 -27.46
C SER A 7 49.15 36.29 -26.24
N GLY A 8 49.96 37.30 -26.09
CA GLY A 8 49.82 38.29 -25.03
C GLY A 8 48.55 39.14 -25.14
N ILE A 9 48.16 39.54 -26.34
CA ILE A 9 46.92 40.28 -26.61
C ILE A 9 45.67 39.39 -26.29
N VAL A 10 45.69 38.11 -26.71
CA VAL A 10 44.61 37.16 -26.39
C VAL A 10 44.51 36.92 -24.87
N PHE A 11 45.65 36.79 -24.18
CA PHE A 11 45.68 36.64 -22.75
C PHE A 11 45.15 37.89 -22.03
N LEU A 12 45.51 39.07 -22.50
CA LEU A 12 45.01 40.33 -21.94
C LEU A 12 43.52 40.53 -22.20
N ALA A 13 43.03 40.15 -23.37
CA ALA A 13 41.61 40.18 -23.69
C ALA A 13 40.78 39.20 -22.82
N LEU A 14 41.30 37.99 -22.59
CA LEU A 14 40.67 37.02 -21.69
C LEU A 14 40.65 37.53 -20.23
N LEU A 15 41.73 38.16 -19.77
CA LEU A 15 41.83 38.81 -18.47
C LEU A 15 40.81 39.96 -18.31
N LEU A 16 40.66 40.75 -19.34
CA LEU A 16 39.72 41.87 -19.38
C LEU A 16 38.25 41.39 -19.38
N ILE A 17 37.95 40.38 -20.17
CA ILE A 17 36.61 39.74 -20.22
C ILE A 17 36.30 39.12 -18.85
N SER A 18 37.25 38.43 -18.24
CA SER A 18 37.07 37.84 -16.92
C SER A 18 36.89 38.92 -15.81
N ALA A 19 37.63 40.05 -15.92
CA ALA A 19 37.48 41.16 -14.99
C ALA A 19 36.14 41.89 -15.14
N ILE A 20 35.65 42.06 -16.36
CA ILE A 20 34.32 42.63 -16.65
C ILE A 20 33.20 41.65 -16.14
N GLY A 21 33.36 40.35 -16.42
CA GLY A 21 32.44 39.34 -15.93
C GLY A 21 32.40 39.32 -14.39
N LEU A 22 33.56 39.35 -13.75
CA LEU A 22 33.65 39.40 -12.26
C LEU A 22 33.06 40.71 -11.70
N GLY A 23 33.35 41.83 -12.37
CA GLY A 23 32.80 43.16 -11.99
C GLY A 23 31.27 43.22 -12.15
N ALA A 24 30.72 42.65 -13.23
CA ALA A 24 29.26 42.54 -13.39
C ALA A 24 28.62 41.65 -12.35
N LEU A 25 29.23 40.51 -12.02
CA LEU A 25 28.78 39.58 -10.98
C LEU A 25 28.82 40.22 -9.59
N LEU A 26 29.91 40.94 -9.28
CA LEU A 26 30.03 41.70 -8.01
C LEU A 26 29.06 42.86 -7.96
N GLY A 27 28.86 43.58 -9.07
CA GLY A 27 27.89 44.67 -9.17
C GLY A 27 26.46 44.21 -8.93
N TRP A 28 26.10 43.07 -9.52
CA TRP A 28 24.80 42.43 -9.29
C TRP A 28 24.63 41.97 -7.82
N ALA A 29 25.63 41.29 -7.28
CA ALA A 29 25.62 40.85 -5.89
C ALA A 29 25.55 42.01 -4.90
N LEU A 30 26.21 43.16 -5.19
CA LEU A 30 26.15 44.36 -4.37
C LEU A 30 24.77 45.05 -4.49
N SER A 31 24.16 45.08 -5.67
CA SER A 31 22.82 45.60 -5.87
C SER A 31 21.80 44.84 -5.04
N GLU A 32 21.87 43.50 -5.03
CA GLU A 32 21.00 42.65 -4.21
C GLU A 32 21.26 42.85 -2.69
N THR A 33 22.54 43.03 -2.27
CA THR A 33 22.86 43.33 -0.87
C THR A 33 22.35 44.67 -0.38
N ILE A 34 22.13 45.66 -1.26
CA ILE A 34 21.50 46.94 -0.89
C ILE A 34 20.02 46.74 -0.58
N ASN A 35 19.34 45.93 -1.41
CA ASN A 35 17.94 45.57 -1.18
C ASN A 35 17.76 44.80 0.14
N ILE A 36 18.67 43.89 0.47
CA ILE A 36 18.70 43.15 1.74
C ILE A 36 18.84 44.10 2.95
N LYS A 37 19.72 45.10 2.88
CA LYS A 37 19.90 46.07 3.94
C LYS A 37 18.63 46.84 4.27
N ASN A 38 17.82 47.14 3.26
CA ASN A 38 16.59 47.88 3.42
C ASN A 38 15.46 47.02 4.01
N SER A 39 15.58 45.69 3.99
CA SER A 39 14.65 44.74 4.58
C SER A 39 14.99 44.34 6.03
N GLU A 40 16.10 44.81 6.62
CA GLU A 40 16.50 44.51 8.01
C GLU A 40 15.45 44.90 9.08
N PHE A 41 14.40 45.65 8.74
CA PHE A 41 13.37 46.11 9.64
C PHE A 41 12.14 45.21 9.69
N ILE A 42 12.07 44.13 8.94
CA ILE A 42 10.92 43.23 8.92
C ILE A 42 11.33 41.89 9.54
N THR A 43 11.51 41.88 10.84
CA THR A 43 11.55 40.65 11.62
C THR A 43 10.46 40.64 12.67
N GLU A 44 9.20 40.74 12.24
CA GLU A 44 8.17 39.98 12.88
C GLU A 44 8.35 38.54 12.35
N PHE A 45 8.62 37.61 13.26
CA PHE A 45 8.57 36.20 12.93
C PHE A 45 7.25 35.92 12.27
N GLU A 46 7.25 35.64 10.96
CA GLU A 46 6.05 35.12 10.32
C GLU A 46 5.67 33.89 11.10
N THR A 47 4.53 33.94 11.76
CA THR A 47 3.97 32.78 12.46
C THR A 47 3.85 31.65 11.47
N ALA A 48 4.40 30.49 11.83
CA ALA A 48 4.22 29.27 11.03
C ALA A 48 2.74 29.11 10.68
N LEU A 49 2.43 29.10 9.39
CA LEU A 49 1.06 28.91 8.94
C LEU A 49 0.81 27.42 8.73
N PRO A 50 -0.28 26.89 9.27
CA PRO A 50 -0.61 25.49 9.06
C PRO A 50 -0.94 25.21 7.60
N THR A 51 -0.56 24.05 7.11
CA THR A 51 -1.03 23.57 5.80
C THR A 51 -2.45 23.04 5.92
N LYS A 52 -3.33 23.52 5.09
CA LYS A 52 -4.75 23.12 5.05
C LYS A 52 -4.97 22.03 4.02
N LEU A 53 -5.69 20.98 4.41
CA LEU A 53 -6.24 20.01 3.48
C LEU A 53 -7.70 20.30 3.22
N LEU A 54 -8.05 20.46 1.95
CA LEU A 54 -9.41 20.69 1.50
C LEU A 54 -9.92 19.45 0.75
N ASP A 55 -11.18 19.13 0.95
CA ASP A 55 -11.89 18.11 0.17
C ASP A 55 -12.18 18.60 -1.26
N ILE A 56 -12.84 17.78 -2.07
CA ILE A 56 -13.17 18.11 -3.45
C ILE A 56 -14.12 19.33 -3.57
N ASN A 57 -14.89 19.62 -2.53
CA ASN A 57 -15.84 20.73 -2.45
C ASN A 57 -15.25 21.98 -1.78
N GLY A 58 -13.99 21.93 -1.32
CA GLY A 58 -13.34 23.02 -0.62
C GLY A 58 -13.60 23.04 0.90
N GLU A 59 -14.22 22.00 1.48
CA GLU A 59 -14.34 21.86 2.93
C GLU A 59 -13.01 21.47 3.56
N VAL A 60 -12.71 22.03 4.73
CA VAL A 60 -11.51 21.68 5.48
C VAL A 60 -11.64 20.29 6.07
N ILE A 61 -10.75 19.40 5.64
CA ILE A 61 -10.57 18.07 6.22
C ILE A 61 -9.82 18.20 7.54
N THR A 62 -8.65 18.84 7.48
CA THR A 62 -7.76 19.05 8.62
C THR A 62 -6.71 20.12 8.31
N GLU A 63 -5.94 20.49 9.33
CA GLU A 63 -4.80 21.39 9.21
C GLU A 63 -3.53 20.71 9.76
N PHE A 64 -2.48 20.61 8.95
CA PHE A 64 -1.16 20.22 9.42
C PHE A 64 -0.47 21.42 10.03
N ALA A 65 -0.34 21.45 11.32
CA ALA A 65 0.38 22.49 12.01
C ALA A 65 1.44 21.86 12.91
N SER A 66 2.56 22.56 13.14
CA SER A 66 3.54 22.14 14.13
C SER A 66 3.03 22.46 15.53
N ASP A 67 3.12 21.51 16.46
CA ASP A 67 2.96 21.82 17.88
C ASP A 67 4.18 22.60 18.34
N GLU A 68 3.98 23.88 18.64
CA GLU A 68 5.03 24.78 19.12
C GLU A 68 5.41 24.60 20.60
N LYS A 69 5.22 23.44 21.18
CA LYS A 69 5.82 23.15 22.49
C LYS A 69 7.31 22.88 22.31
N ARG A 70 8.04 23.95 21.99
CA ARG A 70 9.50 23.95 21.89
C ARG A 70 10.09 23.91 23.29
N GLU A 71 10.49 22.75 23.75
CA GLU A 71 11.40 22.63 24.87
C GLU A 71 12.81 23.04 24.40
N ILE A 72 13.16 24.30 24.65
CA ILE A 72 14.46 24.84 24.27
C ILE A 72 15.52 24.21 25.17
N ILE A 73 16.54 23.63 24.56
CA ILE A 73 17.70 23.07 25.24
C ILE A 73 18.92 24.01 25.07
N SER A 74 19.57 24.33 26.16
CA SER A 74 20.78 25.20 26.12
C SER A 74 21.99 24.43 25.57
N TYR A 75 22.94 25.14 24.95
CA TYR A 75 24.17 24.53 24.42
C TYR A 75 24.89 23.67 25.45
N GLN A 76 24.93 24.09 26.71
CA GLN A 76 25.61 23.36 27.80
C GLN A 76 24.97 22.01 28.10
N GLN A 77 23.72 21.83 27.77
CA GLN A 77 22.95 20.59 27.95
C GLN A 77 23.02 19.66 26.75
N LEU A 78 23.51 20.16 25.60
CA LEU A 78 23.63 19.36 24.38
C LEU A 78 24.73 18.30 24.51
N PRO A 79 24.47 17.03 24.24
CA PRO A 79 25.49 15.99 24.27
C PRO A 79 26.58 16.24 23.21
N GLN A 80 27.83 16.01 23.58
CA GLN A 80 28.93 16.16 22.62
C GLN A 80 28.81 15.28 21.40
N ASN A 81 28.25 14.05 21.57
CA ASN A 81 27.99 13.12 20.46
C ASN A 81 27.11 13.72 19.36
N LEU A 82 26.12 14.52 19.73
CA LEU A 82 25.21 15.17 18.79
C LEU A 82 25.95 16.29 18.02
N ILE A 83 26.71 17.09 18.72
CA ILE A 83 27.51 18.16 18.10
C ILE A 83 28.53 17.56 17.14
N ASP A 84 29.22 16.51 17.52
CA ASP A 84 30.23 15.83 16.71
C ASP A 84 29.60 15.17 15.45
N ALA A 85 28.44 14.53 15.59
CA ALA A 85 27.70 13.96 14.48
C ALA A 85 27.26 15.07 13.51
N LEU A 86 26.67 16.16 14.02
CA LEU A 86 26.21 17.30 13.23
C LEU A 86 27.34 17.93 12.42
N ILE A 87 28.47 18.24 13.09
CA ILE A 87 29.63 18.84 12.44
C ILE A 87 30.24 17.87 11.42
N THR A 88 30.36 16.60 11.77
CA THR A 88 30.91 15.59 10.87
C THR A 88 30.11 15.50 9.58
N ARG A 89 28.81 15.61 9.67
CA ARG A 89 27.89 15.42 8.54
C ARG A 89 27.70 16.68 7.73
N GLU A 90 27.42 17.81 8.38
CA GLU A 90 26.93 19.01 7.74
C GLU A 90 28.03 20.04 7.48
N ASP A 91 28.96 20.24 8.44
CA ASP A 91 29.94 21.32 8.34
C ASP A 91 31.22 21.05 9.14
N ARG A 92 32.14 20.28 8.59
CA ARG A 92 33.39 19.86 9.26
C ARG A 92 34.31 21.02 9.68
N ILE A 93 34.12 22.18 9.09
CA ILE A 93 34.94 23.36 9.37
C ILE A 93 34.17 24.47 10.10
N PHE A 94 33.03 24.10 10.69
CA PHE A 94 32.10 25.03 11.34
C PHE A 94 32.83 26.01 12.29
N PHE A 95 33.69 25.51 13.17
CA PHE A 95 34.41 26.36 14.13
C PHE A 95 35.51 27.23 13.52
N SER A 96 35.89 27.02 12.26
CA SER A 96 36.98 27.71 11.61
C SER A 96 36.55 28.79 10.60
N HIS A 97 35.34 28.74 10.09
CA HIS A 97 34.85 29.73 9.11
C HIS A 97 33.99 30.82 9.78
N LYS A 98 33.77 31.93 9.05
CA LYS A 98 32.92 33.07 9.47
C LYS A 98 31.64 33.17 8.62
N GLY A 99 30.75 32.17 8.76
CA GLY A 99 29.47 32.10 8.08
C GLY A 99 29.46 31.36 6.76
N PHE A 100 30.55 31.27 6.02
CA PHE A 100 30.65 30.56 4.77
C PHE A 100 32.05 29.98 4.52
N SER A 101 32.13 29.00 3.64
CA SER A 101 33.36 28.37 3.18
C SER A 101 33.57 28.67 1.70
N PHE A 102 34.59 29.50 1.41
CA PHE A 102 34.95 29.81 0.03
C PHE A 102 35.30 28.55 -0.79
N LYS A 103 36.01 27.60 -0.16
CA LYS A 103 36.39 26.33 -0.78
C LYS A 103 35.15 25.46 -1.12
N ALA A 104 34.19 25.42 -0.22
CA ALA A 104 32.96 24.69 -0.43
C ALA A 104 32.10 25.35 -1.51
N LEU A 105 32.01 26.68 -1.53
CA LEU A 105 31.32 27.45 -2.53
C LEU A 105 31.88 27.19 -3.94
N MET A 106 33.21 27.28 -4.08
CA MET A 106 33.90 27.04 -5.37
C MET A 106 33.70 25.61 -5.83
N ARG A 107 33.73 24.64 -4.93
CA ARG A 107 33.45 23.22 -5.23
C ARG A 107 32.03 23.04 -5.75
N ALA A 108 31.03 23.66 -5.13
CA ALA A 108 29.61 23.59 -5.53
C ALA A 108 29.42 24.23 -6.92
N VAL A 109 30.01 25.39 -7.18
CA VAL A 109 29.99 26.06 -8.50
C VAL A 109 30.64 25.18 -9.57
N PHE A 110 31.81 24.61 -9.28
CA PHE A 110 32.50 23.72 -10.22
C PHE A 110 31.69 22.43 -10.46
N GLY A 111 31.09 21.85 -9.42
CA GLY A 111 30.21 20.68 -9.55
C GLY A 111 29.05 20.96 -10.49
N LYS A 112 28.41 22.13 -10.33
CA LYS A 112 27.29 22.54 -11.20
C LYS A 112 27.70 22.79 -12.66
N LEU A 113 28.88 23.40 -12.86
CA LEU A 113 29.42 23.62 -14.21
C LEU A 113 29.82 22.31 -14.91
N THR A 114 30.24 21.31 -14.16
CA THR A 114 30.69 20.02 -14.72
C THR A 114 29.61 18.94 -14.72
N GLY A 115 28.40 19.23 -14.20
CA GLY A 115 27.31 18.25 -14.06
C GLY A 115 27.61 17.16 -13.04
N LYS A 116 28.64 17.32 -12.19
CA LYS A 116 29.03 16.34 -11.16
C LYS A 116 28.56 16.79 -9.77
N SER A 117 27.91 15.87 -9.01
CA SER A 117 27.60 16.11 -7.60
C SER A 117 28.87 16.01 -6.75
N LEU A 118 29.46 17.15 -6.40
CA LEU A 118 30.67 17.22 -5.58
C LEU A 118 30.40 17.53 -4.10
N GLY A 119 29.18 17.32 -3.65
CA GLY A 119 28.72 17.57 -2.27
C GLY A 119 28.18 18.98 -2.05
N GLY A 120 27.45 19.19 -0.94
CA GLY A 120 26.87 20.46 -0.56
C GLY A 120 27.91 21.56 -0.31
N GLY A 121 27.52 22.81 -0.59
CA GLY A 121 28.38 23.99 -0.42
C GLY A 121 27.92 24.93 0.71
N SER A 122 26.79 24.67 1.35
CA SER A 122 26.21 25.50 2.42
C SER A 122 26.77 25.12 3.77
N THR A 123 27.03 26.12 4.64
CA THR A 123 27.46 25.92 6.04
C THR A 123 26.24 25.80 6.95
N LEU A 124 26.41 25.30 8.18
CA LEU A 124 25.35 25.28 9.21
C LEU A 124 24.80 26.70 9.44
N THR A 125 25.66 27.71 9.47
CA THR A 125 25.22 29.11 9.63
C THR A 125 24.37 29.59 8.45
N GLN A 126 24.69 29.17 7.23
CA GLN A 126 23.83 29.46 6.06
C GLN A 126 22.49 28.72 6.12
N GLN A 127 22.47 27.47 6.59
CA GLN A 127 21.25 26.71 6.74
C GLN A 127 20.29 27.37 7.73
N ILE A 128 20.77 27.72 8.92
CA ILE A 128 19.97 28.42 9.94
C ILE A 128 19.56 29.83 9.49
N ALA A 129 20.44 30.54 8.82
CA ALA A 129 20.12 31.84 8.25
C ALA A 129 19.01 31.74 7.20
N GLY A 130 19.06 30.73 6.35
CA GLY A 130 17.99 30.42 5.40
C GLY A 130 16.68 30.08 6.08
N THR A 131 16.72 29.34 7.19
CA THR A 131 15.52 28.97 7.96
C THR A 131 14.88 30.19 8.65
N LEU A 132 15.67 31.11 9.15
CA LEU A 132 15.18 32.24 9.95
C LEU A 132 14.80 33.48 9.12
N TYR A 133 15.49 33.71 7.99
CA TYR A 133 15.44 35.01 7.32
C TYR A 133 15.11 34.93 5.83
N CYS A 134 14.98 33.73 5.24
CA CYS A 134 14.69 33.56 3.83
C CYS A 134 13.43 32.73 3.61
N ASP A 135 12.68 33.07 2.57
CA ASP A 135 11.59 32.22 2.10
C ASP A 135 12.18 30.98 1.42
N ARG A 136 11.95 29.79 1.99
CA ARG A 136 12.47 28.53 1.47
C ARG A 136 11.77 28.05 0.22
N THR A 137 10.60 28.61 -0.10
CA THR A 137 9.86 28.28 -1.34
C THR A 137 10.51 28.94 -2.57
N ASP A 138 11.28 30.03 -2.35
CA ASP A 138 12.04 30.69 -3.42
C ASP A 138 13.28 29.91 -3.81
N MET A 139 13.26 29.26 -4.99
CA MET A 139 14.38 28.48 -5.56
C MET A 139 15.40 29.35 -6.32
N SER A 140 15.32 30.69 -6.21
CA SER A 140 16.17 31.63 -6.90
C SER A 140 17.64 31.66 -6.40
N TYR A 141 18.52 32.10 -7.27
CA TYR A 141 19.92 32.37 -6.85
C TYR A 141 20.02 33.57 -5.92
N THR A 142 19.09 34.48 -5.96
CA THR A 142 18.98 35.63 -5.07
C THR A 142 18.82 35.18 -3.63
N ARG A 143 17.98 34.16 -3.37
CA ARG A 143 17.86 33.56 -2.04
C ARG A 143 19.21 33.10 -1.48
N LYS A 144 20.09 32.49 -2.28
CA LYS A 144 21.41 32.03 -1.83
C LYS A 144 22.34 33.19 -1.47
N LEU A 145 22.17 34.36 -2.07
CA LEU A 145 22.88 35.56 -1.65
C LEU A 145 22.33 36.11 -0.31
N TRP A 146 21.02 36.01 -0.12
CA TRP A 146 20.38 36.37 1.15
C TRP A 146 20.87 35.48 2.30
N GLU A 147 20.87 34.16 2.07
CA GLU A 147 21.39 33.19 3.06
C GLU A 147 22.84 33.48 3.43
N LEU A 148 23.69 33.81 2.43
CA LEU A 148 25.08 34.16 2.65
C LEU A 148 25.24 35.43 3.47
N TRP A 149 24.47 36.48 3.13
CA TRP A 149 24.47 37.74 3.84
C TRP A 149 24.07 37.55 5.31
N TRP A 150 22.96 36.92 5.55
CA TRP A 150 22.46 36.67 6.91
C TRP A 150 23.41 35.76 7.71
N ALA A 151 24.03 34.77 7.10
CA ALA A 151 25.02 33.92 7.75
C ALA A 151 26.22 34.75 8.24
N ILE A 152 26.69 35.71 7.44
CA ILE A 152 27.77 36.63 7.84
C ILE A 152 27.32 37.56 8.99
N GLN A 153 26.07 38.06 8.97
CA GLN A 153 25.55 38.90 10.04
C GLN A 153 25.36 38.09 11.34
N MET A 154 24.91 36.85 11.24
CA MET A 154 24.79 35.95 12.40
C MET A 154 26.14 35.72 13.07
N GLU A 155 27.17 35.40 12.33
CA GLU A 155 28.54 35.19 12.84
C GLU A 155 29.20 36.46 13.45
N ARG A 156 28.66 37.64 13.15
CA ARG A 156 29.09 38.90 13.80
C ARG A 156 28.39 39.14 15.11
N ARG A 157 27.17 38.58 15.28
CA ARG A 157 26.29 38.86 16.43
C ARG A 157 26.31 37.75 17.46
N TYR A 158 26.51 36.50 17.03
CA TYR A 158 26.42 35.30 17.85
C TYR A 158 27.74 34.52 17.85
N SER A 159 28.07 33.92 18.96
CA SER A 159 29.14 32.93 19.05
C SER A 159 28.78 31.64 18.32
N LYS A 160 29.76 30.79 18.02
CA LYS A 160 29.55 29.48 17.42
C LYS A 160 28.59 28.60 18.22
N ASN A 161 28.70 28.64 19.55
CA ASN A 161 27.85 27.87 20.45
C ASN A 161 26.38 28.34 20.41
N GLU A 162 26.16 29.66 20.38
CA GLU A 162 24.82 30.23 20.25
C GLU A 162 24.19 29.91 18.87
N ILE A 163 25.01 29.88 17.81
CA ILE A 163 24.54 29.46 16.47
C ILE A 163 24.14 27.98 16.47
N LEU A 164 24.91 27.10 17.14
CA LEU A 164 24.55 25.69 17.27
C LEU A 164 23.31 25.49 18.11
N GLU A 165 23.17 26.21 19.23
CA GLU A 165 21.98 26.19 20.08
C GLU A 165 20.74 26.61 19.27
N LEU A 166 20.84 27.72 18.55
CA LEU A 166 19.78 28.24 17.71
C LEU A 166 19.42 27.25 16.61
N TYR A 167 20.44 26.64 15.95
CA TYR A 167 20.26 25.65 14.91
C TYR A 167 19.48 24.44 15.43
N LEU A 168 20.00 23.81 16.49
CA LEU A 168 19.41 22.57 17.03
C LEU A 168 18.05 22.77 17.67
N ASN A 169 17.71 23.98 18.12
CA ASN A 169 16.36 24.28 18.63
C ASN A 169 15.35 24.72 17.58
N LYS A 170 15.80 25.04 16.36
CA LYS A 170 14.90 25.59 15.33
C LYS A 170 14.74 24.72 14.08
N ILE A 171 15.69 23.82 13.82
CA ILE A 171 15.67 23.02 12.60
C ILE A 171 14.62 21.91 12.66
N TYR A 172 14.10 21.54 11.51
CA TYR A 172 13.16 20.46 11.35
C TYR A 172 13.87 19.11 11.24
N PHE A 173 13.46 18.13 12.05
CA PHE A 173 14.01 16.78 12.10
C PHE A 173 13.09 15.69 11.53
N GLY A 174 11.95 16.04 10.96
CA GLY A 174 10.96 15.07 10.49
C GLY A 174 9.87 14.77 11.52
N GLY A 175 8.84 14.04 11.12
CA GLY A 175 7.74 13.65 12.01
C GLY A 175 6.96 14.81 12.66
N GLY A 176 7.02 16.01 12.09
CA GLY A 176 6.40 17.20 12.67
C GLY A 176 7.22 17.82 13.81
N THR A 177 8.47 17.38 14.03
CA THR A 177 9.29 17.84 15.16
C THR A 177 10.26 18.94 14.77
N TYR A 178 10.19 20.07 15.50
CA TYR A 178 11.12 21.18 15.45
C TYR A 178 11.95 21.25 16.72
N GLY A 179 13.25 21.30 16.56
CA GLY A 179 14.18 21.28 17.67
C GLY A 179 14.53 19.87 18.12
N VAL A 180 15.76 19.76 18.60
CA VAL A 180 16.40 18.47 18.90
C VAL A 180 15.73 17.74 20.06
N ASN A 181 15.18 18.45 21.06
CA ASN A 181 14.56 17.78 22.20
C ASN A 181 13.22 17.13 21.81
N ALA A 182 12.39 17.84 21.03
CA ALA A 182 11.17 17.26 20.47
C ALA A 182 11.48 16.09 19.56
N ALA A 183 12.53 16.19 18.73
CA ALA A 183 12.97 15.09 17.87
C ALA A 183 13.47 13.89 18.67
N SER A 184 14.25 14.08 19.72
CA SER A 184 14.71 12.99 20.59
C SER A 184 13.55 12.24 21.23
N LYS A 185 12.60 12.96 21.81
CA LYS A 185 11.36 12.36 22.36
C LYS A 185 10.56 11.60 21.30
N TYR A 186 10.49 12.15 20.10
CA TYR A 186 9.81 11.51 18.99
C TYR A 186 10.48 10.22 18.52
N TYR A 187 11.79 10.27 18.25
CA TYR A 187 12.50 9.12 17.69
C TYR A 187 12.88 8.08 18.73
N PHE A 188 13.21 8.49 19.97
CA PHE A 188 13.84 7.64 20.97
C PHE A 188 13.06 7.55 22.29
N GLY A 189 12.14 8.48 22.55
CA GLY A 189 11.31 8.46 23.76
C GLY A 189 11.95 9.09 24.99
N HIS A 190 13.11 9.77 24.86
CA HIS A 190 13.82 10.42 25.96
C HIS A 190 14.32 11.81 25.58
N ASP A 191 14.80 12.57 26.57
CA ASP A 191 15.33 13.91 26.36
C ASP A 191 16.64 13.90 25.55
N ALA A 192 16.90 15.02 24.83
CA ALA A 192 18.07 15.12 23.97
C ALA A 192 19.41 15.12 24.75
N THR A 193 19.37 15.34 26.07
CA THR A 193 20.52 15.24 26.96
C THR A 193 21.12 13.84 27.07
N GLU A 194 20.37 12.82 26.74
CA GLU A 194 20.73 11.40 26.87
C GLU A 194 21.11 10.73 25.53
N ILE A 195 21.19 11.52 24.43
CA ILE A 195 21.44 11.00 23.08
C ILE A 195 22.76 10.25 22.98
N THR A 196 22.69 9.00 22.51
CA THR A 196 23.84 8.14 22.20
C THR A 196 24.47 8.50 20.84
N PRO A 197 25.68 8.00 20.50
CA PRO A 197 26.27 8.23 19.17
C PRO A 197 25.41 7.71 18.01
N ALA A 198 24.75 6.56 18.20
CA ALA A 198 23.85 6.01 17.21
C ALA A 198 22.61 6.89 17.00
N GLU A 199 21.98 7.35 18.06
CA GLU A 199 20.83 8.25 18.01
C GLU A 199 21.17 9.62 17.42
N ALA A 200 22.33 10.18 17.81
CA ALA A 200 22.85 11.41 17.21
C ALA A 200 22.98 11.28 15.68
N SER A 201 23.50 10.15 15.21
CA SER A 201 23.65 9.89 13.79
C SER A 201 22.28 9.70 13.07
N ILE A 202 21.29 9.12 13.73
CA ILE A 202 19.90 9.05 13.22
C ILE A 202 19.30 10.45 13.08
N LEU A 203 19.41 11.33 14.08
CA LEU A 203 18.89 12.70 13.98
C LEU A 203 19.55 13.48 12.85
N VAL A 204 20.85 13.37 12.73
CA VAL A 204 21.60 14.15 11.72
C VAL A 204 21.28 13.70 10.29
N ILE A 205 20.98 12.44 10.04
CA ILE A 205 20.57 12.01 8.71
C ILE A 205 19.19 12.56 8.30
N GLN A 206 18.31 12.84 9.28
CA GLN A 206 17.01 13.45 9.00
C GLN A 206 17.11 14.84 8.38
N LEU A 207 18.16 15.61 8.70
CA LEU A 207 18.36 16.98 8.21
C LEU A 207 18.43 17.07 6.68
N SER A 208 18.82 15.99 6.01
CA SER A 208 18.95 15.97 4.54
C SER A 208 17.66 15.61 3.83
N ASN A 209 16.92 14.65 4.32
CA ASN A 209 15.63 14.23 3.77
C ASN A 209 14.91 13.34 4.80
N PRO A 210 14.08 13.92 5.68
CA PRO A 210 13.40 13.17 6.73
C PRO A 210 12.48 12.08 6.19
N ALA A 211 11.73 12.34 5.12
CA ALA A 211 10.83 11.37 4.54
C ALA A 211 11.56 10.14 3.97
N PHE A 212 12.78 10.34 3.45
CA PHE A 212 13.55 9.26 2.82
C PHE A 212 14.37 8.44 3.83
N TYR A 213 14.81 9.06 4.93
CA TYR A 213 15.68 8.43 5.94
C TYR A 213 14.98 8.17 7.27
N ASN A 214 13.65 8.33 7.33
CA ASN A 214 12.90 7.99 8.54
C ASN A 214 13.13 6.52 8.92
N PRO A 215 13.67 6.21 10.11
CA PRO A 215 13.98 4.84 10.50
C PRO A 215 12.73 3.96 10.64
N PHE A 216 11.57 4.54 10.94
CA PHE A 216 10.31 3.79 11.07
C PHE A 216 9.75 3.34 9.72
N ASP A 217 9.91 4.17 8.67
CA ASP A 217 9.38 3.87 7.35
C ASP A 217 10.42 3.17 6.45
N HIS A 218 11.71 3.48 6.65
CA HIS A 218 12.81 3.01 5.81
C HIS A 218 14.03 2.57 6.63
N PRO A 219 13.91 1.57 7.52
CA PRO A 219 14.98 1.17 8.44
C PRO A 219 16.29 0.81 7.73
N ASN A 220 16.24 0.09 6.61
CA ASN A 220 17.44 -0.30 5.87
C ASN A 220 18.21 0.90 5.31
N ARG A 221 17.51 1.92 4.81
CA ARG A 221 18.13 3.16 4.31
C ARG A 221 18.73 3.98 5.45
N ALA A 222 18.02 4.03 6.58
CA ALA A 222 18.50 4.69 7.79
C ALA A 222 19.76 4.00 8.31
N MET A 223 19.80 2.66 8.40
CA MET A 223 20.97 1.86 8.79
C MET A 223 22.18 2.17 7.93
N GLU A 224 22.04 2.10 6.62
CA GLU A 224 23.15 2.35 5.69
C GLU A 224 23.71 3.77 5.86
N ARG A 225 22.81 4.75 5.94
CA ARG A 225 23.21 6.16 6.06
C ARG A 225 23.83 6.45 7.42
N GLN A 226 23.28 5.89 8.48
CA GLN A 226 23.78 5.97 9.85
C GLN A 226 25.22 5.43 9.97
N LYS A 227 25.50 4.24 9.41
CA LYS A 227 26.84 3.66 9.33
C LYS A 227 27.83 4.63 8.68
N GLY A 228 27.38 5.33 7.63
CA GLY A 228 28.20 6.35 6.97
C GLY A 228 28.59 7.49 7.89
N VAL A 229 27.67 7.98 8.73
CA VAL A 229 27.93 9.04 9.72
C VAL A 229 28.85 8.55 10.83
N LEU A 230 28.56 7.40 11.45
CA LEU A 230 29.39 6.80 12.49
C LEU A 230 30.82 6.54 12.01
N ASN A 231 30.99 5.99 10.81
CA ASN A 231 32.30 5.81 10.20
C ASN A 231 33.07 7.14 10.02
N ALA A 232 32.35 8.21 9.65
CA ALA A 232 32.96 9.52 9.51
C ALA A 232 33.32 10.13 10.88
N MET A 233 32.55 9.89 11.93
CA MET A 233 32.89 10.28 13.30
C MET A 233 34.15 9.57 13.80
N VAL A 234 34.29 8.28 13.54
CA VAL A 234 35.49 7.48 13.82
C VAL A 234 36.71 8.04 13.06
N ALA A 235 36.53 8.30 11.75
CA ALA A 235 37.61 8.85 10.90
C ALA A 235 38.09 10.25 11.36
N ASN A 236 37.20 11.04 11.97
CA ASN A 236 37.52 12.34 12.53
C ASN A 236 38.05 12.27 13.97
N GLY A 237 38.10 11.07 14.60
CA GLY A 237 38.62 10.86 15.96
C GLY A 237 37.65 11.28 17.06
N TYR A 238 36.36 11.45 16.79
CA TYR A 238 35.36 11.83 17.79
C TYR A 238 34.91 10.63 18.65
N ILE A 239 34.86 9.44 18.07
CA ILE A 239 34.53 8.20 18.79
C ILE A 239 35.47 7.07 18.37
N SER A 240 35.64 6.04 19.21
CA SER A 240 36.39 4.85 18.85
C SER A 240 35.55 3.95 17.92
N ARG A 241 36.21 3.04 17.20
CA ARG A 241 35.54 2.06 16.34
C ARG A 241 34.60 1.19 17.17
N GLU A 242 35.07 0.68 18.29
CA GLU A 242 34.33 -0.19 19.20
C GLU A 242 33.07 0.51 19.74
N ALA A 243 33.20 1.81 20.12
CA ALA A 243 32.06 2.58 20.60
C ALA A 243 31.00 2.83 19.49
N ALA A 244 31.45 3.03 18.26
CA ALA A 244 30.57 3.24 17.12
C ALA A 244 29.79 1.96 16.79
N ASP A 245 30.49 0.81 16.73
CA ASP A 245 29.88 -0.48 16.40
C ASP A 245 28.92 -0.93 17.51
N LEU A 246 29.34 -0.84 18.79
CA LEU A 246 28.46 -1.15 19.92
C LEU A 246 27.20 -0.30 19.96
N SER A 247 27.36 1.02 19.84
CA SER A 247 26.19 1.93 19.84
C SER A 247 25.25 1.67 18.68
N PHE A 248 25.78 1.30 17.51
CA PHE A 248 24.97 0.91 16.35
C PHE A 248 24.18 -0.38 16.60
N GLU A 249 24.84 -1.42 17.10
CA GLU A 249 24.23 -2.72 17.39
C GLU A 249 23.16 -2.59 18.49
N ASP A 250 23.43 -1.88 19.57
CA ASP A 250 22.49 -1.66 20.67
C ASP A 250 21.24 -0.90 20.20
N TYR A 251 21.40 0.13 19.37
CA TYR A 251 20.28 0.88 18.83
C TYR A 251 19.34 -0.01 17.99
N TRP A 252 19.87 -0.79 17.02
CA TRP A 252 19.05 -1.61 16.15
C TRP A 252 18.55 -2.90 16.82
N ALA A 253 19.24 -3.41 17.82
CA ALA A 253 18.75 -4.51 18.65
C ALA A 253 17.52 -4.11 19.50
N GLY A 254 17.48 -2.86 19.95
CA GLY A 254 16.35 -2.29 20.67
C GLY A 254 15.28 -1.65 19.80
N PHE A 255 15.48 -1.58 18.47
CA PHE A 255 14.59 -0.85 17.58
C PHE A 255 13.25 -1.57 17.37
N ASP A 256 12.17 -0.84 17.54
CA ASP A 256 10.82 -1.36 17.27
C ASP A 256 10.45 -1.23 15.79
N TYR A 257 10.67 -2.29 15.02
CA TYR A 257 10.33 -2.37 13.60
C TYR A 257 8.82 -2.36 13.32
N THR A 258 7.99 -2.46 14.33
CA THR A 258 6.54 -2.40 14.19
C THR A 258 5.99 -0.98 14.31
N ARG A 259 6.81 -0.08 14.86
CA ARG A 259 6.46 1.32 14.99
C ARG A 259 6.50 2.00 13.64
N THR A 260 5.40 2.60 13.25
CA THR A 260 5.31 3.47 12.07
C THR A 260 5.58 4.92 12.47
N SER A 261 5.96 5.76 11.50
CA SER A 261 6.17 7.19 11.76
C SER A 261 4.87 7.83 12.27
N THR A 262 4.82 8.09 13.57
CA THR A 262 3.78 8.90 14.18
C THR A 262 4.07 10.36 13.90
N SER A 263 3.16 11.04 13.26
CA SER A 263 3.21 12.48 13.23
C SER A 263 2.80 13.04 14.61
N ALA A 264 3.47 14.07 15.11
CA ALA A 264 3.02 14.88 16.26
C ALA A 264 1.62 15.50 16.05
N TYR A 265 1.11 15.36 14.86
CA TYR A 265 -0.17 15.65 14.29
C TYR A 265 -1.37 14.94 14.93
N MET A 266 -1.18 13.84 15.67
CA MET A 266 -2.27 12.98 16.17
C MET A 266 -3.19 13.58 17.25
N MET A 267 -2.95 14.81 17.68
CA MET A 267 -3.78 15.45 18.72
C MET A 267 -4.86 16.39 18.15
N ARG A 268 -5.17 16.34 16.85
CA ARG A 268 -6.05 17.32 16.21
C ARG A 268 -7.33 16.73 15.68
N ASP A 269 -8.28 17.61 15.48
CA ASP A 269 -9.61 17.33 14.89
C ASP A 269 -9.43 17.04 13.39
N ASP A 270 -9.14 15.78 13.06
CA ASP A 270 -9.00 15.31 11.70
C ASP A 270 -10.22 14.48 11.31
N LYS A 271 -10.97 14.99 10.35
CA LYS A 271 -12.20 14.34 9.89
C LYS A 271 -11.94 13.08 9.06
N ALA A 272 -10.71 12.93 8.50
CA ALA A 272 -10.33 11.83 7.63
C ALA A 272 -8.88 11.35 7.88
N PRO A 273 -8.53 10.88 9.08
CA PRO A 273 -7.15 10.70 9.50
C PRO A 273 -6.33 9.73 8.62
N TRP A 274 -6.94 8.68 8.10
CA TRP A 274 -6.29 7.75 7.18
C TRP A 274 -5.93 8.40 5.84
N PHE A 275 -6.84 9.19 5.30
CA PHE A 275 -6.62 9.90 4.05
C PHE A 275 -5.64 11.05 4.22
N SER A 276 -5.76 11.80 5.30
CA SER A 276 -4.85 12.91 5.63
C SER A 276 -3.41 12.42 5.76
N GLU A 277 -3.20 11.27 6.42
CA GLU A 277 -1.88 10.66 6.53
C GLU A 277 -1.36 10.16 5.18
N TYR A 278 -2.23 9.60 4.33
CA TYR A 278 -1.86 9.25 2.96
C TYR A 278 -1.41 10.47 2.16
N VAL A 279 -2.19 11.56 2.19
CA VAL A 279 -1.85 12.82 1.54
C VAL A 279 -0.56 13.41 2.10
N ARG A 280 -0.35 13.37 3.42
CA ARG A 280 0.88 13.85 4.05
C ARG A 280 2.12 13.13 3.51
N ARG A 281 2.04 11.79 3.36
CA ARG A 281 3.14 10.99 2.81
C ARG A 281 3.40 11.30 1.34
N GLU A 282 2.34 11.37 0.53
CA GLU A 282 2.43 11.73 -0.89
C GLU A 282 3.01 13.13 -1.07
N LEU A 283 2.52 14.11 -0.31
CA LEU A 283 3.01 15.48 -0.32
C LEU A 283 4.49 15.54 0.08
N GLY A 284 4.89 14.81 1.13
CA GLY A 284 6.28 14.71 1.56
C GLY A 284 7.22 14.12 0.50
N ASN A 285 6.72 13.20 -0.32
CA ASN A 285 7.47 12.65 -1.46
C ASN A 285 7.59 13.64 -2.64
N MET A 286 6.58 14.48 -2.85
CA MET A 286 6.55 15.47 -3.94
C MET A 286 7.38 16.71 -3.62
N ILE A 287 7.34 17.17 -2.37
CA ILE A 287 8.10 18.32 -1.89
C ILE A 287 9.47 17.84 -1.40
N TYR A 288 10.45 17.76 -2.30
CA TYR A 288 11.80 17.29 -2.01
C TYR A 288 12.50 18.15 -0.93
N GLY A 289 12.29 17.82 0.35
CA GLY A 289 13.13 18.19 1.49
C GLY A 289 13.45 19.68 1.72
N SER A 290 12.89 20.59 0.93
CA SER A 290 13.18 22.03 1.01
C SER A 290 12.13 22.77 1.84
N ASP A 291 10.88 22.28 1.83
CA ASP A 291 9.77 22.96 2.46
C ASP A 291 9.13 22.07 3.52
N ASP A 292 8.73 22.71 4.58
CA ASP A 292 8.09 22.01 5.67
C ASP A 292 6.57 22.07 5.55
N ILE A 293 5.98 20.91 5.42
CA ILE A 293 4.53 20.71 5.29
C ILE A 293 3.75 21.36 6.45
N TYR A 294 4.38 21.50 7.63
CA TYR A 294 3.69 21.95 8.84
C TYR A 294 3.73 23.45 9.08
N THR A 295 4.59 24.16 8.37
CA THR A 295 4.85 25.59 8.61
C THR A 295 4.75 26.47 7.37
N SER A 296 4.70 25.87 6.19
CA SER A 296 4.73 26.60 4.91
C SER A 296 3.39 27.22 4.52
N GLY A 297 2.31 26.89 5.21
CA GLY A 297 0.99 27.46 4.95
C GLY A 297 0.41 27.04 3.59
N PHE A 298 0.69 25.82 3.16
CA PHE A 298 0.14 25.30 1.91
C PHE A 298 -1.37 25.12 1.99
N THR A 299 -2.04 25.24 0.85
CA THR A 299 -3.41 24.77 0.66
C THR A 299 -3.37 23.58 -0.31
N VAL A 300 -3.73 22.41 0.19
CA VAL A 300 -3.75 21.17 -0.58
C VAL A 300 -5.18 20.85 -0.98
N ASN A 301 -5.49 21.02 -2.25
CA ASN A 301 -6.78 20.65 -2.82
C ASN A 301 -6.75 19.16 -3.13
N THR A 302 -7.56 18.38 -2.44
CA THR A 302 -7.58 16.92 -2.57
C THR A 302 -8.75 16.44 -3.43
N THR A 303 -8.79 15.14 -3.67
CA THR A 303 -9.86 14.47 -4.41
C THR A 303 -10.93 13.88 -3.50
N LEU A 304 -10.71 13.87 -2.19
CA LEU A 304 -11.61 13.26 -1.20
C LEU A 304 -12.99 13.91 -1.23
N ASN A 305 -14.03 13.10 -1.16
CA ASN A 305 -15.36 13.56 -0.81
C ASN A 305 -15.58 13.34 0.69
N LEU A 306 -15.61 14.42 1.47
CA LEU A 306 -15.65 14.32 2.93
C LEU A 306 -16.93 13.63 3.44
N GLN A 307 -18.05 13.80 2.76
CA GLN A 307 -19.32 13.15 3.13
C GLN A 307 -19.21 11.64 2.94
N HIS A 308 -18.69 11.20 1.79
CA HIS A 308 -18.45 9.78 1.50
C HIS A 308 -17.41 9.18 2.44
N GLN A 309 -16.40 9.95 2.81
CA GLN A 309 -15.37 9.54 3.77
C GLN A 309 -15.95 9.26 5.16
N ILE A 310 -16.80 10.14 5.67
CA ILE A 310 -17.46 9.95 6.97
C ILE A 310 -18.31 8.67 6.94
N ILE A 311 -19.09 8.47 5.87
CA ILE A 311 -19.88 7.27 5.66
C ILE A 311 -18.98 6.02 5.62
N ALA A 312 -17.84 6.10 4.93
CA ALA A 312 -16.87 5.01 4.83
C ALA A 312 -16.30 4.63 6.21
N GLN A 313 -15.95 5.61 7.03
CA GLN A 313 -15.42 5.41 8.38
C GLN A 313 -16.46 4.73 9.29
N ASP A 314 -17.70 5.19 9.25
CA ASP A 314 -18.81 4.63 10.05
C ASP A 314 -19.10 3.18 9.66
N VAL A 315 -19.18 2.91 8.34
CA VAL A 315 -19.43 1.56 7.81
C VAL A 315 -18.28 0.62 8.18
N MET A 316 -17.04 1.04 7.94
CA MET A 316 -15.89 0.21 8.25
C MET A 316 -15.74 -0.07 9.73
N SER A 317 -15.90 0.94 10.60
CA SER A 317 -15.88 0.77 12.05
C SER A 317 -16.90 -0.28 12.50
N LYS A 318 -18.16 -0.15 12.04
CA LYS A 318 -19.24 -1.10 12.33
C LYS A 318 -18.92 -2.53 11.92
N TRP A 319 -18.39 -2.70 10.69
CA TRP A 319 -18.16 -4.04 10.15
C TRP A 319 -16.88 -4.69 10.69
N ILE A 320 -15.85 -3.90 11.02
CA ILE A 320 -14.68 -4.39 11.75
C ILE A 320 -15.08 -4.86 13.16
N GLU A 321 -15.87 -4.08 13.87
CA GLU A 321 -16.40 -4.48 15.19
C GLU A 321 -17.26 -5.74 15.09
N THR A 322 -18.12 -5.82 14.06
CA THR A 322 -18.94 -7.01 13.78
C THR A 322 -18.07 -8.24 13.53
N ALA A 323 -17.01 -8.10 12.73
CA ALA A 323 -16.07 -9.18 12.43
C ALA A 323 -15.37 -9.67 13.72
N ASN A 324 -14.83 -8.75 14.51
CA ASN A 324 -14.18 -9.07 15.78
C ASN A 324 -15.15 -9.72 16.78
N SER A 325 -16.39 -9.23 16.86
CA SER A 325 -17.42 -9.81 17.74
C SER A 325 -17.80 -11.23 17.30
N ARG A 326 -17.91 -11.51 15.98
CA ARG A 326 -18.17 -12.86 15.45
C ARG A 326 -17.00 -13.78 15.73
N TYR A 327 -15.78 -13.33 15.46
CA TYR A 327 -14.56 -14.07 15.72
C TYR A 327 -14.44 -14.48 17.19
N GLN A 328 -14.65 -13.55 18.11
CA GLN A 328 -14.61 -13.82 19.55
C GLN A 328 -15.68 -14.83 19.98
N ARG A 329 -16.90 -14.76 19.44
CA ARG A 329 -17.96 -15.73 19.75
C ARG A 329 -17.60 -17.14 19.28
N GLU A 330 -17.05 -17.29 18.10
CA GLU A 330 -16.62 -18.60 17.57
C GLU A 330 -15.48 -19.19 18.40
N HIS A 331 -14.53 -18.35 18.85
CA HIS A 331 -13.37 -18.79 19.61
C HIS A 331 -13.60 -18.86 21.13
N SER A 332 -14.65 -18.22 21.68
CA SER A 332 -15.02 -18.28 23.09
C SER A 332 -15.87 -19.49 23.43
N SER A 333 -16.41 -20.18 22.43
CA SER A 333 -17.37 -21.27 22.62
C SER A 333 -16.69 -22.54 23.13
N LYS A 334 -17.09 -22.94 24.33
CA LYS A 334 -17.15 -24.31 24.87
C LYS A 334 -15.95 -25.22 24.55
N SER A 335 -14.73 -24.82 24.90
CA SER A 335 -13.66 -25.79 24.94
C SER A 335 -13.85 -26.78 26.11
N ASN A 336 -13.60 -28.05 25.85
CA ASN A 336 -13.53 -29.14 26.79
C ASN A 336 -12.85 -28.69 28.08
N LEU A 337 -13.44 -28.96 29.26
CA LEU A 337 -12.87 -28.62 30.56
C LEU A 337 -11.44 -29.15 30.71
N ALA A 338 -11.15 -30.30 30.15
CA ALA A 338 -9.80 -30.89 30.08
C ALA A 338 -8.81 -30.00 29.29
N PHE A 339 -9.20 -29.51 28.11
CA PHE A 339 -8.39 -28.63 27.30
C PHE A 339 -8.09 -27.31 28.01
N ASN A 340 -9.08 -26.72 28.66
CA ASN A 340 -8.91 -25.48 29.42
C ASN A 340 -8.06 -25.63 30.69
N THR A 341 -7.88 -26.84 31.21
CA THR A 341 -7.15 -27.09 32.46
C THR A 341 -5.77 -27.66 32.23
N TYR A 342 -5.67 -28.68 31.35
CA TYR A 342 -4.40 -29.42 31.20
C TYR A 342 -3.46 -28.79 30.16
N VAL A 343 -3.97 -28.27 29.07
CA VAL A 343 -3.15 -27.65 28.04
C VAL A 343 -2.52 -26.34 28.56
N PRO A 344 -3.25 -25.43 29.22
CA PRO A 344 -2.63 -24.26 29.83
C PRO A 344 -1.59 -24.59 30.88
N LEU A 345 -1.80 -25.68 31.64
CA LEU A 345 -0.84 -26.14 32.66
C LEU A 345 0.45 -26.65 32.00
N SER A 346 0.36 -27.42 30.92
CA SER A 346 1.53 -27.91 30.17
C SER A 346 2.31 -26.74 29.54
N GLU A 347 1.64 -25.76 28.97
CA GLU A 347 2.28 -24.53 28.43
C GLU A 347 2.91 -23.69 29.55
N LEU A 348 2.24 -23.57 30.70
CA LEU A 348 2.81 -22.89 31.85
C LEU A 348 4.08 -23.58 32.33
N LEU A 349 4.10 -24.91 32.41
CA LEU A 349 5.29 -25.69 32.79
C LEU A 349 6.39 -25.55 31.72
N ALA A 350 6.05 -25.58 30.44
CA ALA A 350 7.00 -25.33 29.35
C ALA A 350 7.62 -23.93 29.46
N LEU A 351 6.81 -22.92 29.83
CA LEU A 351 7.27 -21.54 30.04
C LEU A 351 8.20 -21.42 31.26
N LEU A 352 7.84 -22.05 32.37
CA LEU A 352 8.60 -21.96 33.63
C LEU A 352 9.95 -22.69 33.57
N PHE A 353 9.97 -23.86 32.93
CA PHE A 353 11.12 -24.77 32.98
C PHE A 353 11.87 -24.88 31.64
N ASP A 354 11.44 -24.10 30.62
CA ASP A 354 12.06 -24.15 29.28
C ASP A 354 12.13 -25.55 28.67
N ILE A 355 11.02 -26.28 28.73
CA ILE A 355 10.91 -27.64 28.23
C ILE A 355 10.10 -27.63 26.93
N PRO A 356 10.74 -27.58 25.74
CA PRO A 356 10.03 -27.47 24.45
C PRO A 356 9.07 -28.64 24.18
N THR A 357 9.38 -29.82 24.68
CA THR A 357 8.56 -31.04 24.51
C THR A 357 7.21 -31.00 25.21
N LEU A 358 7.01 -30.09 26.17
CA LEU A 358 5.72 -29.87 26.82
C LEU A 358 4.87 -28.81 26.13
N LYS A 359 5.40 -28.13 25.14
CA LYS A 359 4.71 -27.08 24.40
C LYS A 359 3.67 -27.69 23.48
N VAL A 360 2.41 -27.36 23.71
CA VAL A 360 1.29 -27.68 22.83
C VAL A 360 1.10 -26.51 21.90
N SER A 361 1.13 -26.71 20.59
CA SER A 361 1.18 -25.65 19.58
C SER A 361 -0.11 -24.86 19.41
N GLU A 362 -0.89 -24.68 20.46
CA GLU A 362 -2.13 -23.92 20.38
C GLU A 362 -2.01 -22.56 21.08
N GLN A 363 -2.18 -21.53 20.29
CA GLN A 363 -2.10 -20.13 20.67
C GLN A 363 -2.94 -19.76 21.90
N ARG A 364 -4.13 -20.34 22.01
CA ARG A 364 -5.03 -20.09 23.16
C ARG A 364 -4.47 -20.64 24.47
N ALA A 365 -3.82 -21.79 24.43
CA ALA A 365 -3.18 -22.38 25.60
C ALA A 365 -2.03 -21.51 26.11
N GLU A 366 -1.24 -20.94 25.20
CA GLU A 366 -0.18 -19.98 25.53
C GLU A 366 -0.75 -18.73 26.20
N THR A 367 -1.88 -18.18 25.72
CA THR A 367 -2.51 -16.99 26.31
C THR A 367 -3.00 -17.27 27.75
N VAL A 368 -3.67 -18.39 27.95
CA VAL A 368 -4.18 -18.77 29.28
C VAL A 368 -3.02 -19.04 30.24
N ALA A 369 -1.96 -19.74 29.78
CA ALA A 369 -0.78 -20.02 30.58
C ALA A 369 -0.06 -18.74 30.99
N ASN A 370 0.08 -17.79 30.06
CA ASN A 370 0.71 -16.50 30.30
C ASN A 370 -0.12 -15.64 31.27
N SER A 371 -1.44 -15.62 31.11
CA SER A 371 -2.35 -14.93 32.05
C SER A 371 -2.28 -15.51 33.45
N SER A 372 -2.26 -16.83 33.61
CA SER A 372 -2.11 -17.51 34.89
C SER A 372 -0.73 -17.23 35.51
N TYR A 373 0.32 -17.20 34.67
CA TYR A 373 1.64 -16.83 35.14
C TYR A 373 1.66 -15.41 35.73
N ILE A 374 1.13 -14.42 35.03
CA ILE A 374 1.12 -13.03 35.49
C ILE A 374 0.29 -12.85 36.79
N LYS A 375 -0.87 -13.49 36.87
CA LYS A 375 -1.81 -13.30 38.01
C LYS A 375 -1.47 -14.12 39.25
N GLU A 376 -1.04 -15.35 39.05
CA GLU A 376 -0.94 -16.34 40.12
C GLU A 376 0.49 -16.74 40.48
N VAL A 377 1.36 -16.89 39.45
CA VAL A 377 2.72 -17.43 39.63
C VAL A 377 3.73 -16.32 39.91
N ASN A 378 3.66 -15.20 39.19
CA ASN A 378 4.61 -14.12 39.36
C ASN A 378 4.71 -13.56 40.78
N PRO A 379 3.59 -13.34 41.52
CA PRO A 379 3.67 -12.88 42.90
C PRO A 379 4.37 -13.89 43.83
N VAL A 380 4.18 -15.20 43.59
CA VAL A 380 4.86 -16.26 44.37
C VAL A 380 6.33 -16.31 44.03
N LEU A 381 6.72 -16.17 42.73
CA LEU A 381 8.11 -16.10 42.31
C LEU A 381 8.83 -14.87 42.85
N ASP A 382 8.15 -13.76 43.08
CA ASP A 382 8.69 -12.59 43.72
C ASP A 382 9.18 -12.91 45.15
N ILE A 383 8.37 -13.62 45.91
CA ILE A 383 8.68 -14.02 47.28
C ILE A 383 9.85 -15.04 47.28
N VAL A 384 9.77 -16.06 46.42
CA VAL A 384 10.80 -17.11 46.34
C VAL A 384 12.14 -16.52 45.87
N SER A 385 12.12 -15.64 44.85
CA SER A 385 13.32 -14.99 44.36
C SER A 385 14.00 -14.14 45.43
N MET A 386 13.20 -13.43 46.23
CA MET A 386 13.66 -12.62 47.34
C MET A 386 14.29 -13.49 48.45
N MET A 387 13.80 -14.71 48.66
CA MET A 387 14.30 -15.65 49.66
C MET A 387 15.54 -16.45 49.17
N THR A 388 15.66 -16.72 47.88
CA THR A 388 16.68 -17.64 47.29
C THR A 388 17.75 -16.95 46.44
N GLY A 389 17.62 -15.67 46.15
CA GLY A 389 18.56 -14.91 45.31
C GLY A 389 18.56 -15.34 43.82
N THR A 390 17.45 -15.85 43.31
CA THR A 390 17.34 -16.39 41.93
C THR A 390 16.76 -15.37 40.93
N ASP A 391 17.13 -14.09 41.04
CA ASP A 391 16.60 -12.99 40.25
C ASP A 391 16.78 -13.14 38.74
N LYS A 392 17.87 -13.79 38.29
CA LYS A 392 18.11 -14.03 36.86
C LYS A 392 17.06 -14.95 36.22
N LEU A 393 16.61 -15.97 36.97
CA LEU A 393 15.58 -16.89 36.49
C LEU A 393 14.25 -16.17 36.31
N LYS A 394 13.89 -15.33 37.26
CA LYS A 394 12.68 -14.50 37.19
C LYS A 394 12.69 -13.55 36.00
N VAL A 395 13.77 -12.81 35.77
CA VAL A 395 13.88 -11.89 34.65
C VAL A 395 13.71 -12.63 33.31
N ASN A 396 14.30 -13.79 33.15
CA ASN A 396 14.16 -14.60 31.95
C ASN A 396 12.70 -15.06 31.74
N ILE A 397 12.01 -15.47 32.80
CA ILE A 397 10.61 -15.92 32.70
C ILE A 397 9.68 -14.73 32.39
N VAL A 398 9.87 -13.58 33.06
CA VAL A 398 9.10 -12.36 32.79
C VAL A 398 9.28 -11.89 31.36
N ASN A 399 10.50 -11.86 30.85
CA ASN A 399 10.78 -11.45 29.48
C ASN A 399 10.11 -12.36 28.45
N ARG A 400 10.11 -13.69 28.71
CA ARG A 400 9.41 -14.65 27.84
C ARG A 400 7.90 -14.46 27.89
N ALA A 401 7.31 -14.33 29.06
CA ALA A 401 5.88 -14.12 29.23
C ALA A 401 5.43 -12.82 28.55
N THR A 402 6.20 -11.75 28.69
CA THR A 402 5.91 -10.47 28.05
C THR A 402 6.03 -10.57 26.53
N ALA A 403 7.03 -11.29 25.99
CA ALA A 403 7.21 -11.49 24.56
C ALA A 403 6.06 -12.31 23.95
N ILE A 404 5.59 -13.37 24.64
CA ILE A 404 4.44 -14.17 24.22
C ILE A 404 3.16 -13.31 24.23
N SER A 405 2.91 -12.57 25.31
CA SER A 405 1.74 -11.68 25.43
C SER A 405 1.70 -10.61 24.34
N LYS A 406 2.84 -9.99 24.03
CA LYS A 406 2.95 -9.02 22.95
C LYS A 406 2.64 -9.66 21.59
N LYS A 407 3.19 -10.85 21.34
CA LYS A 407 2.98 -11.60 20.08
C LYS A 407 1.52 -12.02 19.90
N GLU A 408 0.78 -12.29 20.96
CA GLU A 408 -0.64 -12.68 20.91
C GLU A 408 -1.56 -11.48 20.72
N ASN A 409 -1.32 -10.39 21.43
CA ASN A 409 -2.11 -9.16 21.27
C ASN A 409 -2.04 -8.64 19.82
N GLU A 410 -0.93 -8.84 19.13
CA GLU A 410 -0.79 -8.50 17.72
C GLU A 410 -1.60 -9.40 16.76
N LYS A 411 -2.04 -10.60 17.20
CA LYS A 411 -2.68 -11.61 16.34
C LYS A 411 -4.21 -11.65 16.43
N THR A 412 -4.80 -11.02 17.41
CA THR A 412 -6.20 -11.28 17.79
C THR A 412 -7.22 -10.28 17.25
N THR A 413 -6.79 -9.21 16.59
CA THR A 413 -7.69 -8.18 16.07
C THR A 413 -7.83 -8.30 14.56
N ILE A 414 -9.07 -8.51 14.09
CA ILE A 414 -9.40 -8.42 12.68
C ILE A 414 -9.40 -6.96 12.31
N GLU A 415 -8.64 -6.64 11.28
CA GLU A 415 -8.57 -5.34 10.66
C GLU A 415 -9.42 -5.31 9.38
N GLY A 416 -9.71 -4.10 8.91
CA GLY A 416 -10.42 -3.92 7.66
C GLY A 416 -9.99 -2.65 6.98
N THR A 417 -10.05 -2.63 5.67
CA THR A 417 -9.73 -1.45 4.86
C THR A 417 -10.68 -1.33 3.68
N MET A 418 -10.91 -0.11 3.25
CA MET A 418 -11.61 0.14 2.01
C MET A 418 -11.01 1.32 1.27
N ILE A 419 -11.15 1.29 -0.03
CA ILE A 419 -10.85 2.42 -0.91
C ILE A 419 -11.89 2.49 -2.01
N ALA A 420 -12.41 3.69 -2.26
CA ALA A 420 -13.33 4.00 -3.33
C ALA A 420 -12.70 4.97 -4.32
N LEU A 421 -12.89 4.71 -5.61
CA LEU A 421 -12.38 5.51 -6.71
C LEU A 421 -13.55 6.01 -7.57
N ASP A 422 -13.56 7.30 -7.88
CA ASP A 422 -14.27 7.79 -9.07
C ASP A 422 -13.57 7.24 -10.32
N HIS A 423 -14.18 6.31 -10.99
CA HIS A 423 -13.56 5.63 -12.13
C HIS A 423 -13.46 6.48 -13.40
N GLU A 424 -14.13 7.62 -13.49
CA GLU A 424 -14.00 8.56 -14.62
C GLU A 424 -12.72 9.39 -14.48
N ASN A 425 -12.43 9.85 -13.27
CA ASN A 425 -11.34 10.77 -13.00
C ASN A 425 -10.11 10.12 -12.36
N GLY A 426 -10.25 8.95 -11.73
CA GLY A 426 -9.21 8.31 -10.95
C GLY A 426 -9.06 8.93 -9.55
N TYR A 427 -10.02 9.72 -9.10
CA TYR A 427 -9.97 10.34 -7.80
C TYR A 427 -10.20 9.31 -6.70
N ILE A 428 -9.39 9.37 -5.65
CA ILE A 428 -9.67 8.65 -4.41
C ILE A 428 -10.79 9.41 -3.70
N ASP A 429 -11.99 8.84 -3.76
CA ASP A 429 -13.21 9.42 -3.23
C ASP A 429 -13.33 9.22 -1.72
N ALA A 430 -12.92 8.03 -1.24
CA ALA A 430 -12.83 7.71 0.18
C ALA A 430 -11.73 6.66 0.45
N LEU A 431 -11.11 6.73 1.64
CA LEU A 431 -10.07 5.80 2.06
C LEU A 431 -10.12 5.57 3.57
N VAL A 432 -10.26 4.30 3.97
CA VAL A 432 -10.14 3.86 5.37
C VAL A 432 -9.04 2.81 5.45
N GLY A 433 -8.01 3.05 6.26
CA GLY A 433 -6.80 2.21 6.32
C GLY A 433 -6.83 1.12 7.41
N GLY A 434 -7.78 1.18 8.34
CA GLY A 434 -7.84 0.24 9.46
C GLY A 434 -8.97 0.57 10.44
N SER A 435 -8.99 -0.13 11.57
CA SER A 435 -10.04 -0.01 12.60
C SER A 435 -10.04 1.35 13.30
N LYS A 436 -8.88 1.82 13.70
CA LYS A 436 -8.69 3.10 14.39
C LYS A 436 -7.34 3.66 13.98
N PHE A 437 -7.31 4.95 13.71
CA PHE A 437 -6.07 5.67 13.45
C PHE A 437 -5.53 6.23 14.77
N ASP A 438 -4.39 5.72 15.23
CA ASP A 438 -3.70 6.19 16.42
C ASP A 438 -2.19 5.94 16.32
N SER A 439 -1.44 6.20 17.41
CA SER A 439 0.02 6.05 17.43
C SER A 439 0.50 4.62 17.17
N GLU A 440 -0.32 3.62 17.44
CA GLU A 440 0.03 2.21 17.29
C GLU A 440 -0.47 1.62 15.96
N ASN A 441 -1.45 2.27 15.30
CA ASN A 441 -2.07 1.80 14.07
C ASN A 441 -2.13 2.91 13.00
N GLN A 442 -1.05 3.07 12.26
CA GLN A 442 -0.91 4.03 11.14
C GLN A 442 -0.64 3.34 9.80
N PHE A 443 -0.69 2.02 9.79
CA PHE A 443 -0.50 1.23 8.58
C PHE A 443 -1.74 1.34 7.68
N ILE A 444 -1.62 2.10 6.59
CA ILE A 444 -2.71 2.34 5.64
C ILE A 444 -2.86 1.11 4.74
N ARG A 445 -3.64 0.14 5.18
CA ARG A 445 -3.77 -1.15 4.50
C ARG A 445 -4.25 -1.02 3.07
N ALA A 446 -5.07 -0.03 2.76
CA ALA A 446 -5.54 0.25 1.40
C ALA A 446 -4.41 0.39 0.37
N THR A 447 -3.28 0.97 0.76
CA THR A 447 -2.16 1.31 -0.13
C THR A 447 -0.86 0.57 0.18
N GLN A 448 -0.74 0.00 1.39
CA GLN A 448 0.50 -0.62 1.87
C GLN A 448 0.40 -2.14 2.06
N ALA A 449 -0.77 -2.67 2.47
CA ALA A 449 -0.92 -4.10 2.69
C ALA A 449 -0.87 -4.88 1.37
N LYS A 450 -0.04 -5.92 1.34
CA LYS A 450 0.06 -6.88 0.24
C LYS A 450 -0.61 -8.17 0.68
N VAL A 451 -1.84 -8.38 0.25
CA VAL A 451 -2.72 -9.46 0.72
C VAL A 451 -3.28 -10.26 -0.46
N GLN A 452 -3.70 -11.49 -0.20
CA GLN A 452 -4.19 -12.36 -1.27
C GLN A 452 -5.63 -11.97 -1.68
N PRO A 453 -5.90 -11.69 -2.97
CA PRO A 453 -7.22 -11.30 -3.45
C PRO A 453 -8.22 -12.46 -3.50
N GLY A 454 -7.77 -13.71 -3.49
CA GLY A 454 -8.64 -14.85 -3.65
C GLY A 454 -9.46 -14.76 -4.94
N SER A 455 -10.72 -15.15 -4.87
CA SER A 455 -11.62 -15.17 -6.05
C SER A 455 -11.94 -13.80 -6.66
N THR A 456 -11.56 -12.68 -6.03
CA THR A 456 -11.67 -11.36 -6.69
C THR A 456 -10.68 -11.19 -7.84
N PHE A 457 -9.71 -12.07 -7.93
CA PHE A 457 -8.76 -12.11 -9.04
C PHE A 457 -9.35 -12.68 -10.34
N LYS A 458 -10.38 -13.53 -10.24
CA LYS A 458 -10.99 -14.23 -11.40
C LYS A 458 -11.41 -13.30 -12.54
N PRO A 459 -12.14 -12.18 -12.31
CA PRO A 459 -12.55 -11.28 -13.39
C PRO A 459 -11.38 -10.75 -14.23
N LEU A 460 -10.19 -10.62 -13.67
CA LEU A 460 -9.03 -10.08 -14.36
C LEU A 460 -8.69 -10.97 -15.56
N TYR A 461 -8.50 -12.27 -15.35
CA TYR A 461 -8.18 -13.17 -16.45
C TYR A 461 -9.42 -13.63 -17.27
N TYR A 462 -10.63 -13.53 -16.69
CA TYR A 462 -11.85 -13.73 -17.49
C TYR A 462 -11.95 -12.67 -18.60
N SER A 463 -11.51 -11.44 -18.34
CA SER A 463 -11.44 -10.42 -19.39
C SER A 463 -10.50 -10.83 -20.52
N ALA A 464 -9.42 -11.54 -20.19
CA ALA A 464 -8.55 -12.13 -21.18
C ALA A 464 -9.25 -13.22 -22.00
N ALA A 465 -9.98 -14.10 -21.31
CA ALA A 465 -10.73 -15.16 -21.95
C ALA A 465 -11.76 -14.62 -22.96
N ILE A 466 -12.53 -13.59 -22.58
CA ILE A 466 -13.50 -12.94 -23.46
C ILE A 466 -12.82 -12.33 -24.70
N ASP A 467 -11.66 -11.69 -24.53
CA ASP A 467 -10.90 -11.10 -25.64
C ASP A 467 -10.43 -12.12 -26.66
N THR A 468 -10.23 -13.39 -26.27
CA THR A 468 -9.87 -14.45 -27.24
C THR A 468 -10.95 -14.70 -28.27
N ARG A 469 -12.18 -14.24 -28.02
CA ARG A 469 -13.39 -14.54 -28.81
C ARG A 469 -13.78 -16.03 -28.86
N LYS A 470 -12.98 -16.90 -28.25
CA LYS A 470 -13.28 -18.34 -28.10
C LYS A 470 -14.16 -18.59 -26.88
N TYR A 471 -14.01 -17.74 -25.85
CA TYR A 471 -14.87 -17.75 -24.68
C TYR A 471 -15.94 -16.67 -24.81
N THR A 472 -17.15 -17.05 -24.53
CA THR A 472 -18.31 -16.16 -24.48
C THR A 472 -19.02 -16.33 -23.14
N PRO A 473 -19.89 -15.42 -22.74
CA PRO A 473 -20.64 -15.57 -21.49
C PRO A 473 -21.37 -16.93 -21.36
N THR A 474 -21.76 -17.54 -22.46
CA THR A 474 -22.49 -18.82 -22.47
C THR A 474 -21.63 -20.02 -22.86
N THR A 475 -20.33 -19.87 -23.01
CA THR A 475 -19.43 -21.01 -23.20
C THR A 475 -19.63 -22.02 -22.08
N GLN A 476 -19.94 -23.27 -22.47
CA GLN A 476 -20.16 -24.37 -21.52
C GLN A 476 -18.83 -24.91 -21.04
N ILE A 477 -18.69 -25.05 -19.73
CA ILE A 477 -17.49 -25.53 -19.05
C ILE A 477 -17.91 -26.65 -18.12
N SER A 478 -17.23 -27.78 -18.18
CA SER A 478 -17.55 -28.90 -17.34
C SER A 478 -17.04 -28.67 -15.91
N ASP A 479 -17.93 -28.67 -14.95
CA ASP A 479 -17.63 -28.64 -13.51
C ASP A 479 -17.65 -30.06 -12.96
N THR A 480 -16.52 -30.73 -13.15
CA THR A 480 -16.28 -32.12 -12.73
C THR A 480 -14.91 -32.24 -12.07
N PRO A 481 -14.68 -33.24 -11.24
CA PRO A 481 -13.36 -33.50 -10.69
C PRO A 481 -12.30 -33.55 -11.78
N VAL A 482 -11.18 -32.89 -11.56
CA VAL A 482 -10.08 -32.80 -12.53
C VAL A 482 -8.74 -32.85 -11.79
N VAL A 483 -7.77 -33.46 -12.40
CA VAL A 483 -6.37 -33.42 -11.98
C VAL A 483 -5.61 -32.61 -13.01
N PHE A 484 -5.04 -31.52 -12.58
CA PHE A 484 -4.08 -30.75 -13.38
C PHE A 484 -2.67 -31.21 -13.05
N TYR A 485 -1.77 -31.09 -14.01
CA TYR A 485 -0.36 -31.37 -13.81
C TYR A 485 0.43 -30.08 -13.94
N THR A 486 1.30 -29.85 -12.97
CA THR A 486 2.24 -28.72 -13.03
C THR A 486 3.35 -29.02 -14.04
N ALA A 487 4.12 -28.00 -14.41
CA ALA A 487 5.28 -28.18 -15.29
C ALA A 487 6.32 -29.15 -14.70
N GLY A 488 6.35 -29.33 -13.36
CA GLY A 488 7.18 -30.31 -12.66
C GLY A 488 6.61 -31.72 -12.62
N GLY A 489 5.39 -31.95 -13.12
CA GLY A 489 4.71 -33.23 -13.07
C GLY A 489 3.88 -33.49 -11.80
N ASP A 490 3.86 -32.54 -10.86
CA ASP A 490 3.05 -32.64 -9.64
C ASP A 490 1.57 -32.52 -9.95
N GLN A 491 0.77 -33.24 -9.18
CA GLN A 491 -0.68 -33.22 -9.32
C GLN A 491 -1.28 -32.07 -8.53
N TYR A 492 -2.15 -31.31 -9.18
CA TYR A 492 -2.97 -30.28 -8.54
C TYR A 492 -4.46 -30.62 -8.68
N ILE A 493 -5.13 -30.89 -7.57
CA ILE A 493 -6.52 -31.35 -7.51
C ILE A 493 -7.37 -30.28 -6.80
N PRO A 494 -7.90 -29.30 -7.54
CA PRO A 494 -8.72 -28.26 -6.96
C PRO A 494 -10.11 -28.78 -6.59
N LEU A 495 -10.67 -28.23 -5.53
CA LEU A 495 -12.05 -28.45 -5.12
C LEU A 495 -12.87 -27.16 -5.27
N ASN A 496 -14.15 -27.32 -5.58
CA ASN A 496 -15.10 -26.24 -5.43
C ASN A 496 -15.38 -25.96 -3.94
N PHE A 497 -15.90 -24.79 -3.66
CA PHE A 497 -16.35 -24.45 -2.31
C PHE A 497 -17.39 -25.49 -1.86
N ARG A 498 -17.19 -26.11 -0.70
CA ARG A 498 -17.97 -27.22 -0.14
C ARG A 498 -17.91 -28.55 -0.91
N GLY A 499 -17.03 -28.67 -1.91
CA GLY A 499 -16.89 -29.91 -2.67
C GLY A 499 -18.08 -30.27 -3.58
N GLU A 500 -18.96 -29.32 -3.87
CA GLU A 500 -20.14 -29.52 -4.74
C GLU A 500 -19.77 -29.43 -6.21
N TRP A 501 -20.43 -30.24 -7.06
CA TRP A 501 -20.26 -30.32 -8.51
C TRP A 501 -21.56 -30.11 -9.23
N GLU A 502 -21.57 -29.27 -10.26
CA GLU A 502 -22.80 -28.91 -10.98
C GLU A 502 -22.86 -29.41 -12.45
N GLY A 503 -21.85 -30.15 -12.91
CA GLY A 503 -21.78 -30.64 -14.29
C GLY A 503 -21.44 -29.51 -15.28
N ASN A 504 -22.09 -29.49 -16.44
CA ASN A 504 -21.82 -28.42 -17.41
C ASN A 504 -22.47 -27.12 -16.99
N VAL A 505 -21.67 -26.08 -16.85
CA VAL A 505 -22.07 -24.73 -16.46
C VAL A 505 -21.60 -23.71 -17.49
N SER A 506 -22.35 -22.62 -17.65
CA SER A 506 -21.92 -21.52 -18.49
C SER A 506 -20.86 -20.65 -17.79
N LEU A 507 -20.03 -19.99 -18.58
CA LEU A 507 -18.97 -19.08 -18.08
C LEU A 507 -19.55 -18.00 -17.14
N TRP A 508 -20.67 -17.36 -17.53
CA TRP A 508 -21.29 -16.34 -16.68
C TRP A 508 -21.73 -16.91 -15.33
N TYR A 509 -22.27 -18.12 -15.32
CA TYR A 509 -22.71 -18.80 -14.10
C TYR A 509 -21.53 -19.16 -13.20
N ALA A 510 -20.47 -19.71 -13.80
CA ALA A 510 -19.24 -20.04 -13.08
C ALA A 510 -18.63 -18.82 -12.37
N LEU A 511 -18.63 -17.65 -13.04
CA LEU A 511 -18.16 -16.40 -12.44
C LEU A 511 -19.10 -15.91 -11.33
N THR A 512 -20.39 -15.95 -11.58
CA THR A 512 -21.46 -15.49 -10.67
C THR A 512 -21.47 -16.29 -9.37
N ARG A 513 -21.28 -17.59 -9.45
CA ARG A 513 -21.20 -18.52 -8.30
C ARG A 513 -19.79 -18.67 -7.75
N SER A 514 -18.81 -18.02 -8.38
CA SER A 514 -17.40 -18.07 -7.95
C SER A 514 -16.77 -19.48 -7.97
N MET A 515 -17.20 -20.35 -8.91
CA MET A 515 -16.75 -21.73 -8.98
C MET A 515 -15.24 -21.81 -9.25
N ASN A 516 -14.54 -22.73 -8.60
CA ASN A 516 -13.08 -22.84 -8.72
C ASN A 516 -12.68 -23.66 -9.96
N VAL A 517 -13.22 -24.87 -10.10
CA VAL A 517 -12.79 -25.77 -11.17
C VAL A 517 -13.10 -25.22 -12.56
N PRO A 518 -14.32 -24.72 -12.87
CA PRO A 518 -14.56 -24.09 -14.16
C PRO A 518 -13.63 -22.88 -14.42
N SER A 519 -13.34 -22.09 -13.38
CA SER A 519 -12.45 -20.94 -13.53
C SER A 519 -11.00 -21.35 -13.83
N LEU A 520 -10.51 -22.44 -13.23
CA LEU A 520 -9.19 -22.97 -13.53
C LEU A 520 -9.09 -23.60 -14.92
N LYS A 521 -10.17 -24.19 -15.40
CA LYS A 521 -10.26 -24.67 -16.78
C LYS A 521 -10.21 -23.53 -17.81
N ILE A 522 -10.83 -22.37 -17.50
CA ILE A 522 -10.68 -21.16 -18.31
C ILE A 522 -9.23 -20.67 -18.27
N LEU A 523 -8.63 -20.61 -17.09
CA LEU A 523 -7.22 -20.21 -16.93
C LEU A 523 -6.30 -21.10 -17.77
N ASP A 524 -6.46 -22.42 -17.65
CA ASP A 524 -5.69 -23.40 -18.42
C ASP A 524 -5.86 -23.19 -19.93
N GLY A 525 -7.11 -22.99 -20.38
CA GLY A 525 -7.43 -22.77 -21.80
C GLY A 525 -6.90 -21.47 -22.38
N ILE A 526 -6.66 -20.43 -21.58
CA ILE A 526 -6.03 -19.16 -22.05
C ILE A 526 -4.52 -19.13 -21.82
N GLY A 527 -4.01 -19.99 -20.92
CA GLY A 527 -2.62 -20.02 -20.50
C GLY A 527 -2.28 -19.03 -19.38
N PHE A 528 -1.29 -19.39 -18.58
CA PHE A 528 -0.87 -18.61 -17.39
C PHE A 528 -0.32 -17.24 -17.75
N GLU A 529 0.49 -17.17 -18.79
CA GLU A 529 1.14 -15.92 -19.22
C GLU A 529 0.09 -14.86 -19.60
N ALA A 530 -0.88 -15.23 -20.42
CA ALA A 530 -1.94 -14.32 -20.82
C ALA A 530 -2.77 -13.81 -19.63
N ALA A 531 -3.05 -14.73 -18.69
CA ALA A 531 -3.78 -14.39 -17.46
C ALA A 531 -2.99 -13.43 -16.58
N ILE A 532 -1.69 -13.70 -16.37
CA ILE A 532 -0.80 -12.86 -15.55
C ILE A 532 -0.63 -11.50 -16.20
N ASN A 533 -0.31 -11.44 -17.50
CA ASN A 533 -0.09 -10.18 -18.22
C ASN A 533 -1.34 -9.29 -18.17
N ARG A 534 -2.53 -9.87 -18.35
CA ARG A 534 -3.79 -9.14 -18.23
C ARG A 534 -4.01 -8.63 -16.81
N ALA A 535 -3.79 -9.46 -15.80
CA ALA A 535 -3.94 -9.07 -14.40
C ALA A 535 -2.96 -7.94 -14.02
N VAL A 536 -1.70 -8.05 -14.41
CA VAL A 536 -0.66 -7.05 -14.18
C VAL A 536 -1.02 -5.70 -14.82
N ALA A 537 -1.50 -5.71 -16.07
CA ALA A 537 -1.93 -4.50 -16.77
C ALA A 537 -3.13 -3.83 -16.06
N LEU A 538 -4.11 -4.61 -15.60
CA LEU A 538 -5.28 -4.10 -14.88
C LEU A 538 -4.92 -3.59 -13.49
N LEU A 539 -4.02 -4.26 -12.78
CA LEU A 539 -3.56 -3.89 -11.44
C LEU A 539 -2.57 -2.71 -11.45
N GLY A 540 -1.87 -2.51 -12.57
CA GLY A 540 -0.83 -1.48 -12.68
C GLY A 540 0.44 -1.79 -11.89
N ILE A 541 0.75 -3.07 -11.70
CA ILE A 541 1.93 -3.53 -11.00
C ILE A 541 3.14 -3.41 -11.92
N SER A 542 4.26 -2.92 -11.41
CA SER A 542 5.50 -2.84 -12.17
C SER A 542 6.16 -4.22 -12.32
N LYS A 543 6.95 -4.41 -13.38
CA LYS A 543 7.66 -5.68 -13.62
C LYS A 543 8.63 -6.03 -12.49
N GLU A 544 9.25 -5.03 -11.91
CA GLU A 544 10.23 -5.16 -10.82
C GLU A 544 9.61 -5.72 -9.52
N GLU A 545 8.30 -5.51 -9.34
CA GLU A 545 7.58 -6.02 -8.17
C GLU A 545 7.07 -7.47 -8.34
N LEU A 546 6.96 -7.99 -9.56
CA LEU A 546 6.32 -9.30 -9.82
C LEU A 546 6.95 -10.47 -9.06
N PRO A 547 8.29 -10.61 -8.99
CA PRO A 547 8.92 -11.73 -8.29
C PRO A 547 8.56 -11.78 -6.80
N THR A 548 8.38 -10.61 -6.18
CA THR A 548 8.06 -10.48 -4.74
C THR A 548 6.57 -10.56 -4.44
N ARG A 549 5.72 -10.67 -5.49
CA ARG A 549 4.26 -10.65 -5.38
C ARG A 549 3.61 -12.01 -5.62
N GLY A 550 4.39 -13.05 -5.91
CA GLY A 550 3.86 -14.40 -6.15
C GLY A 550 3.09 -14.56 -7.49
N PHE A 551 3.38 -13.75 -8.51
CA PHE A 551 2.82 -13.90 -9.85
C PHE A 551 3.57 -15.00 -10.62
N THR A 552 3.44 -16.24 -10.16
CA THR A 552 4.11 -17.40 -10.78
C THR A 552 3.16 -18.14 -11.71
N PRO A 553 3.63 -18.63 -12.88
CA PRO A 553 2.82 -19.46 -13.77
C PRO A 553 2.43 -20.77 -13.11
N GLY A 554 1.18 -20.89 -12.71
CA GLY A 554 0.65 -22.10 -12.05
C GLY A 554 -0.83 -21.94 -11.70
N TYR A 555 -1.52 -23.05 -11.46
CA TYR A 555 -2.97 -23.07 -11.20
C TYR A 555 -3.40 -22.23 -9.98
N PRO A 556 -2.61 -22.15 -8.87
CA PRO A 556 -3.00 -21.35 -7.71
C PRO A 556 -3.24 -19.86 -8.04
N ILE A 557 -2.56 -19.29 -9.06
CA ILE A 557 -2.78 -17.89 -9.48
C ILE A 557 -4.23 -17.65 -9.90
N GLY A 558 -4.90 -18.63 -10.51
CA GLY A 558 -6.31 -18.53 -10.90
C GLY A 558 -7.27 -18.44 -9.72
N LEU A 559 -6.82 -18.80 -8.54
CA LEU A 559 -7.55 -18.64 -7.29
C LEU A 559 -7.06 -17.42 -6.48
N GLY A 560 -6.19 -16.60 -7.07
CA GLY A 560 -5.67 -15.39 -6.46
C GLY A 560 -4.59 -15.64 -5.40
N VAL A 561 -3.79 -16.69 -5.56
CA VAL A 561 -2.61 -16.93 -4.72
C VAL A 561 -1.47 -16.04 -5.23
N CYS A 562 -1.60 -14.76 -4.98
CA CYS A 562 -0.61 -13.71 -5.24
C CYS A 562 -0.90 -12.56 -4.28
N SER A 563 0.02 -11.61 -4.18
CA SER A 563 -0.12 -10.47 -3.26
C SER A 563 -0.46 -9.19 -4.03
N VAL A 564 -1.57 -8.55 -3.66
CA VAL A 564 -2.04 -7.29 -4.24
C VAL A 564 -2.39 -6.28 -3.16
N ARG A 565 -2.36 -5.00 -3.49
CA ARG A 565 -2.86 -3.93 -2.62
C ARG A 565 -4.35 -3.67 -2.92
N PRO A 566 -5.17 -3.29 -1.93
CA PRO A 566 -6.58 -2.95 -2.17
C PRO A 566 -6.77 -1.85 -3.22
N ILE A 567 -5.91 -0.84 -3.26
CA ILE A 567 -5.94 0.22 -4.28
C ILE A 567 -5.73 -0.33 -5.71
N GLU A 568 -4.89 -1.36 -5.88
CA GLU A 568 -4.65 -2.00 -7.16
C GLU A 568 -5.90 -2.77 -7.62
N MET A 569 -6.58 -3.43 -6.70
CA MET A 569 -7.85 -4.11 -6.99
C MET A 569 -8.96 -3.11 -7.33
N ALA A 570 -9.09 -2.01 -6.58
CA ALA A 570 -10.03 -0.94 -6.89
C ALA A 570 -9.77 -0.37 -8.29
N ARG A 571 -8.49 -0.14 -8.65
CA ARG A 571 -8.08 0.29 -9.98
C ARG A 571 -8.49 -0.70 -11.07
N ALA A 572 -8.24 -1.98 -10.89
CA ALA A 572 -8.57 -3.02 -11.87
C ALA A 572 -10.09 -3.06 -12.16
N TYR A 573 -10.90 -2.94 -11.12
CA TYR A 573 -12.35 -2.91 -11.26
C TYR A 573 -12.87 -1.59 -11.84
N ALA A 574 -12.23 -0.48 -11.50
CA ALA A 574 -12.50 0.82 -12.08
C ALA A 574 -12.27 0.83 -13.60
N ILE A 575 -11.24 0.14 -14.10
CA ILE A 575 -10.97 -0.01 -15.53
C ILE A 575 -12.11 -0.73 -16.25
N PHE A 576 -12.75 -1.73 -15.65
CA PHE A 576 -13.96 -2.32 -16.24
C PHE A 576 -15.10 -1.31 -16.36
N ALA A 577 -15.33 -0.52 -15.30
CA ALA A 577 -16.44 0.42 -15.26
C ALA A 577 -16.26 1.64 -16.18
N ASN A 578 -15.03 2.09 -16.44
CA ASN A 578 -14.74 3.26 -17.26
C ASN A 578 -14.52 2.95 -18.76
N GLY A 579 -14.91 1.77 -19.22
CA GLY A 579 -14.74 1.38 -20.62
C GLY A 579 -13.31 0.97 -20.99
N GLY A 580 -12.55 0.45 -20.06
CA GLY A 580 -11.25 -0.17 -20.30
C GLY A 580 -10.07 0.78 -20.35
N LYS A 581 -10.24 2.04 -20.02
CA LYS A 581 -9.17 3.05 -20.00
C LYS A 581 -8.32 2.94 -18.75
N ASP A 582 -7.04 3.22 -18.88
CA ASP A 582 -6.10 3.29 -17.77
C ASP A 582 -6.51 4.35 -16.74
N ILE A 583 -6.40 3.99 -15.47
CA ILE A 583 -6.70 4.86 -14.33
C ILE A 583 -5.46 4.92 -13.43
N THR A 584 -5.08 6.13 -13.06
CA THR A 584 -4.09 6.39 -12.02
C THR A 584 -4.82 6.94 -10.80
N PRO A 585 -4.95 6.18 -9.71
CA PRO A 585 -5.53 6.71 -8.47
C PRO A 585 -4.74 7.92 -7.98
N MET A 586 -5.44 8.99 -7.63
CA MET A 586 -4.82 10.22 -7.14
C MET A 586 -5.59 10.80 -5.95
N ALA A 587 -4.84 11.38 -4.99
CA ALA A 587 -5.39 12.04 -3.80
C ALA A 587 -5.23 13.54 -3.83
N ILE A 588 -4.19 14.06 -4.50
CA ILE A 588 -3.85 15.48 -4.54
C ILE A 588 -4.11 16.01 -5.95
N ARG A 589 -4.93 17.05 -6.04
CA ARG A 589 -5.20 17.76 -7.29
C ARG A 589 -4.18 18.87 -7.54
N THR A 590 -4.12 19.81 -6.60
CA THR A 590 -3.19 20.95 -6.63
C THR A 590 -2.67 21.25 -5.24
N VAL A 591 -1.49 21.85 -5.19
CA VAL A 591 -0.93 22.44 -3.97
C VAL A 591 -0.67 23.92 -4.26
N GLU A 592 -1.17 24.77 -3.41
CA GLU A 592 -1.01 26.24 -3.49
C GLU A 592 -0.11 26.72 -2.34
N ASP A 593 0.64 27.77 -2.61
CA ASP A 593 1.41 28.48 -1.59
C ASP A 593 0.49 29.38 -0.71
N LYS A 594 1.05 30.02 0.30
CA LYS A 594 0.33 30.97 1.17
C LYS A 594 -0.32 32.16 0.44
N ASN A 595 0.07 32.43 -0.79
CA ASN A 595 -0.45 33.51 -1.61
C ASN A 595 -1.52 33.03 -2.61
N GLY A 596 -1.84 31.75 -2.63
CA GLY A 596 -2.78 31.14 -3.56
C GLY A 596 -2.18 30.81 -4.94
N ASN A 597 -0.86 30.82 -5.08
CA ASN A 597 -0.22 30.38 -6.32
C ASN A 597 -0.07 28.87 -6.35
N VAL A 598 -0.45 28.23 -7.45
CA VAL A 598 -0.28 26.79 -7.62
C VAL A 598 1.21 26.47 -7.80
N ILE A 599 1.79 25.77 -6.82
CA ILE A 599 3.19 25.32 -6.84
C ILE A 599 3.35 23.91 -7.36
N LEU A 600 2.36 23.03 -7.15
CA LEU A 600 2.31 21.67 -7.68
C LEU A 600 0.94 21.39 -8.29
N ASN A 601 0.91 20.67 -9.40
CA ASN A 601 -0.32 20.25 -10.05
C ASN A 601 -0.23 18.77 -10.49
N PRO A 602 -0.28 17.84 -9.53
CA PRO A 602 -0.19 16.39 -9.81
C PRO A 602 -1.28 15.91 -10.76
N GLU A 603 -2.50 16.46 -10.65
CA GLU A 603 -3.60 16.12 -11.54
C GLU A 603 -3.24 16.40 -13.01
N LEU A 604 -2.75 17.58 -13.29
CA LEU A 604 -2.36 17.97 -14.66
C LEU A 604 -1.24 17.08 -15.19
N ASP A 605 -0.28 16.71 -14.35
CA ASP A 605 0.85 15.87 -14.75
C ASP A 605 0.39 14.42 -15.04
N ILE A 606 -0.52 13.87 -14.24
CA ILE A 606 -1.14 12.56 -14.50
C ILE A 606 -1.94 12.62 -15.82
N ARG A 607 -2.76 13.68 -16.02
CA ARG A 607 -3.52 13.83 -17.28
C ARG A 607 -2.62 13.94 -18.51
N LYS A 608 -1.51 14.67 -18.41
CA LYS A 608 -0.50 14.73 -19.48
C LYS A 608 0.14 13.37 -19.73
N ALA A 609 0.50 12.65 -18.68
CA ALA A 609 1.09 11.31 -18.80
C ALA A 609 0.09 10.33 -19.45
N GLN A 610 -1.19 10.36 -19.07
CA GLN A 610 -2.25 9.56 -19.70
C GLN A 610 -2.44 9.92 -21.17
N ALA A 611 -2.47 11.20 -21.49
CA ALA A 611 -2.59 11.68 -22.87
C ALA A 611 -1.38 11.26 -23.74
N ALA A 612 -0.18 11.27 -23.17
CA ALA A 612 1.05 10.86 -23.85
C ALA A 612 1.07 9.36 -24.19
N LYS A 613 0.34 8.51 -23.44
CA LYS A 613 0.20 7.08 -23.76
C LYS A 613 -0.57 6.84 -25.07
N GLY A 614 -1.39 7.79 -25.53
CA GLY A 614 -2.16 7.63 -26.76
C GLY A 614 -3.04 6.38 -26.72
N ALA A 615 -2.89 5.52 -27.73
CA ALA A 615 -3.66 4.27 -27.82
C ALA A 615 -3.38 3.29 -26.66
N SER A 616 -2.17 3.29 -26.11
CA SER A 616 -1.82 2.42 -24.97
C SER A 616 -2.46 2.86 -23.64
N ASN A 617 -3.20 3.97 -23.62
CA ASN A 617 -4.06 4.32 -22.50
C ASN A 617 -5.32 3.41 -22.41
N GLN A 618 -5.59 2.63 -23.45
CA GLN A 618 -6.65 1.63 -23.50
C GLN A 618 -6.10 0.27 -23.04
N VAL A 619 -6.32 -0.10 -21.79
CA VAL A 619 -5.80 -1.35 -21.18
C VAL A 619 -6.54 -2.58 -21.73
N ILE A 620 -7.86 -2.46 -21.87
CA ILE A 620 -8.72 -3.47 -22.51
C ILE A 620 -9.71 -2.77 -23.42
N SER A 621 -10.23 -3.49 -24.43
CA SER A 621 -11.20 -2.89 -25.36
C SER A 621 -12.46 -2.43 -24.64
N PRO A 622 -13.10 -1.33 -25.07
CA PRO A 622 -14.37 -0.89 -24.47
C PRO A 622 -15.45 -1.96 -24.52
N GLN A 623 -15.43 -2.80 -25.53
CA GLN A 623 -16.37 -3.91 -25.71
C GLN A 623 -16.16 -4.99 -24.65
N THR A 624 -14.90 -5.39 -24.41
CA THR A 624 -14.57 -6.37 -23.37
C THR A 624 -14.86 -5.81 -21.98
N ALA A 625 -14.51 -4.55 -21.74
CA ALA A 625 -14.82 -3.88 -20.47
C ALA A 625 -16.34 -3.91 -20.19
N PHE A 626 -17.16 -3.58 -21.18
CA PHE A 626 -18.61 -3.58 -21.06
C PHE A 626 -19.16 -4.99 -20.82
N VAL A 627 -18.69 -6.01 -21.56
CA VAL A 627 -19.11 -7.39 -21.35
C VAL A 627 -18.73 -7.86 -19.95
N MET A 628 -17.53 -7.54 -19.47
CA MET A 628 -17.09 -7.85 -18.10
C MET A 628 -17.94 -7.15 -17.05
N THR A 629 -18.26 -5.87 -17.24
CA THR A 629 -19.17 -5.13 -16.35
C THR A 629 -20.55 -5.83 -16.26
N LYS A 630 -21.09 -6.27 -17.40
CA LYS A 630 -22.35 -7.01 -17.43
C LYS A 630 -22.25 -8.41 -16.81
N LEU A 631 -21.11 -9.07 -16.89
CA LEU A 631 -20.85 -10.32 -16.17
C LEU A 631 -20.76 -10.09 -14.65
N LEU A 632 -20.11 -9.02 -14.21
CA LEU A 632 -20.03 -8.66 -12.79
C LEU A 632 -21.39 -8.26 -12.23
N GLU A 633 -22.26 -7.63 -13.02
CA GLU A 633 -23.64 -7.31 -12.64
C GLU A 633 -24.47 -8.56 -12.32
N GLN A 634 -24.19 -9.70 -12.97
CA GLN A 634 -24.87 -10.97 -12.68
C GLN A 634 -24.68 -11.46 -11.24
N THR A 635 -23.53 -11.12 -10.60
CA THR A 635 -23.25 -11.54 -9.22
C THR A 635 -24.25 -10.94 -8.22
N VAL A 636 -24.81 -9.79 -8.54
CA VAL A 636 -25.84 -9.09 -7.75
C VAL A 636 -27.24 -9.54 -8.19
N ASN A 637 -27.48 -9.62 -9.49
CA ASN A 637 -28.84 -9.79 -10.03
C ASN A 637 -29.31 -11.25 -10.10
N ASN A 638 -28.43 -12.21 -10.37
CA ASN A 638 -28.79 -13.58 -10.72
C ASN A 638 -28.42 -14.62 -9.65
N GLY A 639 -28.69 -14.32 -8.40
CA GLY A 639 -28.47 -15.26 -7.28
C GLY A 639 -27.00 -15.57 -7.02
N GLY A 640 -26.11 -14.64 -7.40
CA GLY A 640 -24.69 -14.78 -7.18
C GLY A 640 -24.25 -14.44 -5.76
N THR A 641 -22.95 -14.36 -5.57
CA THR A 641 -22.33 -14.17 -4.23
C THR A 641 -22.64 -12.82 -3.58
N LEU A 642 -23.10 -11.83 -4.35
CA LEU A 642 -23.52 -10.51 -3.88
C LEU A 642 -25.04 -10.28 -3.94
N HIS A 643 -25.82 -11.33 -4.26
CA HIS A 643 -27.27 -11.21 -4.42
C HIS A 643 -27.98 -10.66 -3.17
N ALA A 644 -27.50 -11.02 -2.00
CA ALA A 644 -28.03 -10.52 -0.73
C ALA A 644 -27.94 -9.00 -0.58
N GLN A 645 -27.11 -8.33 -1.40
CA GLN A 645 -26.90 -6.88 -1.37
C GLN A 645 -27.78 -6.12 -2.41
N LYS A 646 -28.53 -6.82 -3.23
CA LYS A 646 -29.31 -6.22 -4.32
C LYS A 646 -30.22 -5.09 -3.89
N TRP A 647 -30.88 -5.22 -2.74
CA TRP A 647 -31.81 -4.24 -2.20
C TRP A 647 -31.16 -2.90 -1.82
N HIS A 648 -29.85 -2.84 -1.61
CA HIS A 648 -29.08 -1.62 -1.36
C HIS A 648 -28.99 -0.69 -2.58
N PHE A 649 -29.41 -1.16 -3.74
CA PHE A 649 -29.36 -0.39 -4.99
C PHE A 649 -30.73 0.04 -5.50
N ASP A 650 -31.80 -0.16 -4.71
CA ASP A 650 -33.14 0.24 -5.03
C ASP A 650 -33.48 1.62 -4.46
N TYR A 651 -33.58 2.61 -5.33
CA TYR A 651 -33.79 4.01 -4.99
C TYR A 651 -35.11 4.55 -5.54
N LYS A 652 -35.42 5.77 -5.17
CA LYS A 652 -36.53 6.54 -5.73
C LYS A 652 -36.01 7.86 -6.27
N ASP A 653 -36.43 8.24 -7.47
CA ASP A 653 -36.15 9.56 -8.02
C ASP A 653 -36.99 10.67 -7.31
N GLU A 654 -36.71 11.93 -7.64
CA GLU A 654 -37.42 13.09 -7.09
C GLU A 654 -38.96 13.04 -7.32
N LYS A 655 -39.42 12.26 -8.30
CA LYS A 655 -40.83 12.06 -8.62
C LYS A 655 -41.43 10.82 -7.93
N GLY A 656 -40.65 10.17 -7.05
CA GLY A 656 -41.04 8.96 -6.32
C GLY A 656 -41.05 7.67 -7.18
N ARG A 657 -40.51 7.68 -8.39
CA ARG A 657 -40.42 6.51 -9.25
C ARG A 657 -39.24 5.65 -8.77
N ARG A 658 -39.51 4.35 -8.62
CA ARG A 658 -38.46 3.39 -8.22
C ARG A 658 -37.55 3.10 -9.40
N TYR A 659 -36.27 2.99 -9.11
CA TYR A 659 -35.26 2.49 -10.02
C TYR A 659 -34.21 1.68 -9.26
N THR A 660 -33.55 0.76 -9.94
CA THR A 660 -32.41 0.04 -9.39
C THR A 660 -31.15 0.57 -10.06
N MET A 661 -30.23 1.10 -9.28
CA MET A 661 -28.91 1.51 -9.77
C MET A 661 -28.11 0.26 -10.19
N PRO A 662 -27.56 0.21 -11.40
CA PRO A 662 -26.74 -0.92 -11.81
C PRO A 662 -25.55 -1.07 -10.87
N ALA A 663 -25.32 -2.29 -10.40
CA ALA A 663 -24.21 -2.62 -9.53
C ALA A 663 -23.67 -4.02 -9.86
N GLY A 664 -22.38 -4.18 -9.80
CA GLY A 664 -21.70 -5.43 -10.03
C GLY A 664 -20.46 -5.58 -9.16
N GLY A 665 -19.93 -6.78 -9.05
CA GLY A 665 -18.73 -6.97 -8.26
C GLY A 665 -18.30 -8.42 -8.17
N LYS A 666 -17.35 -8.69 -7.30
CA LYS A 666 -16.86 -10.03 -7.04
C LYS A 666 -16.41 -10.16 -5.59
N THR A 667 -16.82 -11.23 -4.95
CA THR A 667 -16.35 -11.61 -3.63
C THR A 667 -15.10 -12.49 -3.72
N GLY A 668 -14.22 -12.35 -2.74
CA GLY A 668 -13.05 -13.20 -2.54
C GLY A 668 -13.03 -13.73 -1.12
N THR A 669 -12.64 -14.98 -0.99
CA THR A 669 -12.30 -15.61 0.28
C THR A 669 -11.10 -16.48 0.00
N THR A 670 -10.03 -16.30 0.75
CA THR A 670 -8.81 -17.10 0.58
C THR A 670 -8.93 -18.42 1.30
N GLN A 671 -7.99 -19.32 1.05
CA GLN A 671 -7.90 -20.59 1.76
C GLN A 671 -7.85 -20.32 3.27
N ASN A 672 -8.42 -21.23 4.04
CA ASN A 672 -8.53 -21.09 5.49
C ASN A 672 -9.35 -19.88 5.97
N TRP A 673 -10.15 -19.26 5.08
CA TRP A 673 -10.91 -18.03 5.43
C TRP A 673 -10.03 -16.94 6.04
N ALA A 674 -8.78 -16.79 5.57
CA ALA A 674 -7.85 -15.80 6.12
C ALA A 674 -8.18 -14.36 5.68
N ASP A 675 -8.71 -14.20 4.48
CA ASP A 675 -9.06 -12.90 3.91
C ASP A 675 -10.50 -12.90 3.37
N ALA A 676 -11.23 -11.84 3.66
CA ALA A 676 -12.57 -11.60 3.15
C ALA A 676 -12.59 -10.34 2.28
N TRP A 677 -12.86 -10.50 0.98
CA TRP A 677 -12.83 -9.44 0.00
C TRP A 677 -14.16 -9.20 -0.69
N THR A 678 -14.40 -7.96 -1.06
CA THR A 678 -15.37 -7.58 -2.08
C THR A 678 -14.82 -6.41 -2.88
N CYS A 679 -14.75 -6.60 -4.20
CA CYS A 679 -14.50 -5.52 -5.14
C CYS A 679 -15.78 -5.29 -5.93
N GLY A 680 -16.30 -4.07 -5.91
CA GLY A 680 -17.58 -3.76 -6.54
C GLY A 680 -17.55 -2.45 -7.32
N ILE A 681 -18.45 -2.36 -8.27
CA ILE A 681 -18.56 -1.23 -9.20
C ILE A 681 -20.02 -0.79 -9.34
N THR A 682 -20.19 0.49 -9.57
CA THR A 682 -21.42 1.12 -10.05
C THR A 682 -21.08 2.03 -11.24
N PRO A 683 -22.04 2.63 -11.94
CA PRO A 683 -21.73 3.61 -12.98
C PRO A 683 -21.01 4.88 -12.51
N TYR A 684 -20.82 5.05 -11.20
CA TYR A 684 -20.15 6.19 -10.58
C TYR A 684 -18.80 5.81 -9.99
N TYR A 685 -18.73 4.71 -9.22
CA TYR A 685 -17.59 4.38 -8.37
C TYR A 685 -17.16 2.93 -8.51
N ALA A 686 -15.88 2.70 -8.21
CA ALA A 686 -15.34 1.38 -7.99
C ALA A 686 -14.71 1.34 -6.60
N ALA A 687 -14.93 0.27 -5.84
CA ALA A 687 -14.35 0.15 -4.52
C ALA A 687 -13.87 -1.26 -4.21
N ALA A 688 -12.83 -1.33 -3.38
CA ALA A 688 -12.30 -2.57 -2.82
C ALA A 688 -12.42 -2.55 -1.30
N PHE A 689 -12.99 -3.60 -0.74
CA PHE A 689 -13.13 -3.86 0.69
C PHE A 689 -12.37 -5.13 1.05
N TRP A 690 -11.58 -5.06 2.11
CA TRP A 690 -10.84 -6.18 2.65
C TRP A 690 -10.95 -6.23 4.16
N PHE A 691 -11.05 -7.46 4.69
CA PHE A 691 -10.95 -7.77 6.11
C PHE A 691 -10.04 -8.96 6.29
N GLY A 692 -9.17 -8.91 7.29
CA GLY A 692 -8.19 -9.95 7.59
C GLY A 692 -7.35 -9.62 8.81
N PHE A 693 -6.36 -10.45 9.07
CA PHE A 693 -5.33 -10.17 10.06
C PHE A 693 -4.10 -9.59 9.37
N ASP A 694 -3.36 -8.72 10.05
CA ASP A 694 -2.11 -8.16 9.51
C ASP A 694 -1.05 -9.23 9.27
N LYS A 695 -1.09 -10.32 10.02
CA LYS A 695 -0.25 -11.50 9.78
C LYS A 695 -1.02 -12.51 8.94
N PRO A 696 -0.49 -12.93 7.79
CA PRO A 696 -1.19 -13.85 6.91
C PRO A 696 -1.39 -15.25 7.54
N GLY A 697 -2.42 -15.96 7.08
CA GLY A 697 -2.65 -17.37 7.41
C GLY A 697 -3.55 -17.64 8.61
N GLN A 698 -3.97 -16.61 9.36
CA GLN A 698 -4.92 -16.79 10.46
C GLN A 698 -6.36 -16.75 9.92
N SER A 699 -7.18 -17.76 10.26
CA SER A 699 -8.56 -17.85 9.84
C SER A 699 -9.46 -16.81 10.53
N LEU A 700 -10.32 -16.17 9.77
CA LEU A 700 -11.41 -15.31 10.28
C LEU A 700 -12.55 -16.11 10.90
N GLY A 701 -12.68 -17.40 10.57
CA GLY A 701 -13.78 -18.30 10.96
C GLY A 701 -14.67 -18.69 9.76
N LEU A 702 -15.32 -19.83 9.89
CA LEU A 702 -16.09 -20.48 8.81
C LEU A 702 -17.19 -19.61 8.19
N ASN A 703 -17.78 -18.70 8.94
CA ASN A 703 -18.90 -17.87 8.51
C ASN A 703 -18.50 -16.43 8.15
N ILE A 704 -17.22 -16.10 8.21
CA ILE A 704 -16.69 -14.77 7.88
C ILE A 704 -16.02 -14.85 6.51
N THR A 705 -16.78 -14.50 5.48
CA THR A 705 -16.36 -14.59 4.09
C THR A 705 -16.51 -13.24 3.38
N GLY A 706 -15.97 -13.15 2.17
CA GLY A 706 -16.21 -11.99 1.32
C GLY A 706 -17.68 -11.67 1.15
N ALA A 707 -18.53 -12.69 0.98
CA ALA A 707 -19.98 -12.49 0.79
C ALA A 707 -20.70 -12.05 2.08
N THR A 708 -20.30 -12.60 3.25
CA THR A 708 -21.00 -12.41 4.54
C THR A 708 -20.48 -11.26 5.38
N LEU A 709 -19.32 -10.68 5.01
CA LEU A 709 -18.71 -9.54 5.71
C LEU A 709 -18.45 -8.40 4.73
N ALA A 710 -17.45 -8.52 3.85
CA ALA A 710 -17.03 -7.45 2.94
C ALA A 710 -18.13 -7.03 1.96
N GLY A 711 -18.97 -7.97 1.52
CA GLY A 711 -20.13 -7.71 0.65
C GLY A 711 -21.19 -6.83 1.34
N PHE A 712 -21.47 -7.09 2.61
CA PHE A 712 -22.39 -6.25 3.37
C PHE A 712 -21.83 -4.85 3.63
N ALA A 713 -20.55 -4.74 3.96
CA ALA A 713 -19.90 -3.44 4.10
C ALA A 713 -19.96 -2.65 2.79
N TRP A 714 -19.66 -3.29 1.66
CA TRP A 714 -19.76 -2.71 0.33
C TRP A 714 -21.20 -2.26 -0.02
N GLY A 715 -22.20 -3.11 0.22
CA GLY A 715 -23.60 -2.78 -0.05
C GLY A 715 -24.07 -1.59 0.78
N GLU A 716 -23.81 -1.59 2.09
CA GLU A 716 -24.21 -0.49 2.99
C GLU A 716 -23.51 0.85 2.65
N TYR A 717 -22.23 0.81 2.28
CA TYR A 717 -21.51 2.00 1.86
C TYR A 717 -22.12 2.60 0.59
N PHE A 718 -22.31 1.77 -0.44
CA PHE A 718 -22.87 2.24 -1.70
C PHE A 718 -24.33 2.66 -1.60
N ASP A 719 -25.14 2.00 -0.79
CA ASP A 719 -26.50 2.47 -0.47
C ASP A 719 -26.52 3.94 -0.03
N LYS A 720 -25.66 4.27 0.93
CA LYS A 720 -25.61 5.61 1.50
C LYS A 720 -25.05 6.67 0.55
N ILE A 721 -23.97 6.35 -0.21
CA ILE A 721 -23.38 7.35 -1.11
C ILE A 721 -24.13 7.53 -2.43
N HIS A 722 -25.04 6.62 -2.80
CA HIS A 722 -25.85 6.73 -4.01
C HIS A 722 -27.24 7.30 -3.75
N ALA A 723 -27.63 7.53 -2.49
CA ALA A 723 -28.99 7.94 -2.14
C ALA A 723 -29.43 9.22 -2.87
N ASP A 724 -28.50 10.16 -3.07
CA ASP A 724 -28.76 11.46 -3.71
C ASP A 724 -28.28 11.52 -5.18
N LEU A 725 -27.76 10.42 -5.72
CA LEU A 725 -27.26 10.38 -7.10
C LEU A 725 -28.38 10.03 -8.08
N PRO A 726 -28.44 10.69 -9.25
CA PRO A 726 -29.41 10.36 -10.28
C PRO A 726 -29.12 8.96 -10.86
N TYR A 727 -30.16 8.34 -11.46
CA TYR A 727 -29.97 7.11 -12.20
C TYR A 727 -28.94 7.29 -13.33
N LYS A 728 -27.98 6.37 -13.40
CA LYS A 728 -26.99 6.27 -14.47
C LYS A 728 -26.86 4.81 -14.86
N ASP A 729 -26.80 4.52 -16.14
CA ASP A 729 -26.49 3.19 -16.64
C ASP A 729 -25.02 3.11 -17.09
N TRP A 730 -24.54 1.91 -17.33
CA TRP A 730 -23.20 1.69 -17.83
C TRP A 730 -22.97 2.32 -19.20
N ASN A 731 -21.78 2.87 -19.42
CA ASN A 731 -21.37 3.41 -20.71
C ASN A 731 -21.24 2.26 -21.74
N LYS A 732 -22.28 2.06 -22.52
CA LYS A 732 -22.28 1.07 -23.58
C LYS A 732 -21.45 1.57 -24.77
N PRO A 733 -20.50 0.75 -25.32
CA PRO A 733 -19.83 1.06 -26.57
C PRO A 733 -20.82 1.26 -27.72
N LEU A 734 -20.53 2.21 -28.60
CA LEU A 734 -21.40 2.49 -29.76
C LEU A 734 -21.54 1.27 -30.70
N GLU A 735 -20.44 0.52 -30.84
CA GLU A 735 -20.35 -0.63 -31.73
C GLU A 735 -19.61 -1.79 -31.07
N GLY A 736 -19.75 -2.98 -31.65
CA GLY A 736 -18.94 -4.15 -31.28
C GLY A 736 -19.49 -5.00 -30.16
N VAL A 737 -20.68 -4.67 -29.61
CA VAL A 737 -21.38 -5.50 -28.62
C VAL A 737 -22.82 -5.73 -29.05
N ILE A 738 -23.32 -6.92 -28.74
CA ILE A 738 -24.71 -7.32 -29.06
C ILE A 738 -25.33 -8.03 -27.84
N GLN A 739 -26.58 -7.74 -27.61
CA GLN A 739 -27.38 -8.42 -26.60
C GLN A 739 -28.28 -9.50 -27.24
N VAL A 740 -28.19 -10.71 -26.71
CA VAL A 740 -28.94 -11.84 -27.26
C VAL A 740 -29.65 -12.61 -26.13
N LYS A 741 -30.89 -12.93 -26.34
CA LYS A 741 -31.63 -13.86 -25.49
C LYS A 741 -31.22 -15.30 -25.84
N VAL A 742 -30.84 -16.07 -24.83
CA VAL A 742 -30.30 -17.43 -24.97
C VAL A 742 -30.94 -18.37 -23.97
N CYS A 743 -30.90 -19.66 -24.27
CA CYS A 743 -31.25 -20.68 -23.29
C CYS A 743 -30.21 -20.67 -22.15
N SER A 744 -30.66 -20.63 -20.90
CA SER A 744 -29.77 -20.58 -19.70
C SER A 744 -28.96 -21.86 -19.51
N GLU A 745 -29.41 -22.98 -20.08
CA GLU A 745 -28.76 -24.28 -19.96
C GLU A 745 -27.79 -24.58 -21.11
N SER A 746 -28.25 -24.42 -22.38
CA SER A 746 -27.40 -24.72 -23.54
C SER A 746 -26.52 -23.54 -23.94
N GLY A 747 -26.89 -22.34 -23.58
CA GLY A 747 -26.24 -21.12 -24.06
C GLY A 747 -26.56 -20.75 -25.52
N GLN A 748 -27.41 -21.52 -26.19
CA GLN A 748 -27.81 -21.37 -27.61
C GLN A 748 -29.11 -20.57 -27.74
N ILE A 749 -29.50 -20.25 -28.99
CA ILE A 749 -30.75 -19.52 -29.28
C ILE A 749 -31.94 -20.31 -28.74
N PRO A 750 -32.83 -19.72 -27.94
CA PRO A 750 -33.90 -20.46 -27.30
C PRO A 750 -35.02 -20.83 -28.31
N THR A 751 -35.62 -21.97 -28.07
CA THR A 751 -36.87 -22.37 -28.70
C THR A 751 -38.06 -22.07 -27.77
N GLU A 752 -39.28 -22.21 -28.25
CA GLU A 752 -40.47 -22.09 -27.39
C GLU A 752 -40.48 -23.11 -26.24
N ALA A 753 -39.85 -24.27 -26.44
CA ALA A 753 -39.75 -25.33 -25.47
C ALA A 753 -38.77 -24.96 -24.31
N CYS A 754 -37.94 -23.93 -24.46
CA CYS A 754 -37.10 -23.44 -23.37
C CYS A 754 -37.89 -22.75 -22.25
N GLY A 755 -39.10 -22.23 -22.51
CA GLY A 755 -39.98 -21.61 -21.54
C GLY A 755 -39.24 -20.56 -20.70
N ASP A 756 -39.25 -20.75 -19.39
CA ASP A 756 -38.57 -19.88 -18.43
C ASP A 756 -37.04 -20.11 -18.32
N HIS A 757 -36.51 -21.17 -18.98
CA HIS A 757 -35.08 -21.45 -19.04
C HIS A 757 -34.35 -20.54 -20.02
N THR A 758 -34.50 -19.23 -19.88
CA THR A 758 -33.86 -18.25 -20.75
C THR A 758 -33.19 -17.15 -19.95
N THR A 759 -32.11 -16.66 -20.51
CA THR A 759 -31.37 -15.50 -19.96
C THR A 759 -30.93 -14.59 -21.10
N THR A 760 -30.64 -13.34 -20.79
CA THR A 760 -30.13 -12.38 -21.76
C THR A 760 -28.70 -12.06 -21.44
N GLN A 761 -27.84 -12.24 -22.44
CA GLN A 761 -26.40 -12.04 -22.27
C GLN A 761 -25.85 -11.06 -23.32
N TRP A 762 -24.75 -10.41 -22.97
CA TRP A 762 -24.01 -9.49 -23.85
C TRP A 762 -22.80 -10.21 -24.43
N TYR A 763 -22.59 -10.03 -25.74
CA TYR A 763 -21.49 -10.66 -26.48
C TYR A 763 -20.65 -9.60 -27.20
N LEU A 764 -19.39 -9.91 -27.44
CA LEU A 764 -18.63 -9.24 -28.49
C LEU A 764 -19.31 -9.58 -29.85
N LEU A 765 -19.49 -8.60 -30.70
CA LEU A 765 -20.14 -8.79 -31.99
C LEU A 765 -19.41 -9.86 -32.80
N GLY A 766 -20.14 -10.84 -33.27
CA GLY A 766 -19.63 -12.00 -34.04
C GLY A 766 -19.30 -13.23 -33.17
N THR A 767 -19.48 -13.14 -31.84
CA THR A 767 -19.28 -14.29 -30.92
C THR A 767 -20.59 -14.81 -30.31
N GLN A 768 -21.70 -14.18 -30.64
CA GLN A 768 -23.01 -14.61 -30.16
C GLN A 768 -23.37 -15.98 -30.75
N PRO A 769 -24.17 -16.81 -30.06
CA PRO A 769 -24.62 -18.10 -30.56
C PRO A 769 -25.48 -17.94 -31.80
N THR A 770 -25.33 -18.88 -32.74
CA THR A 770 -26.08 -18.95 -34.01
C THR A 770 -26.93 -20.22 -34.10
N GLU A 771 -26.67 -21.20 -33.25
CA GLU A 771 -27.38 -22.48 -33.23
C GLU A 771 -28.61 -22.43 -32.32
N ILE A 772 -29.59 -23.24 -32.63
CA ILE A 772 -30.81 -23.38 -31.84
C ILE A 772 -30.53 -24.32 -30.66
N CYS A 773 -31.18 -24.08 -29.53
CA CYS A 773 -31.05 -24.90 -28.32
C CYS A 773 -31.28 -26.40 -28.61
N PRO A 774 -30.28 -27.25 -28.40
CA PRO A 774 -30.42 -28.68 -28.64
C PRO A 774 -31.08 -29.43 -27.47
N ILE A 775 -31.19 -28.78 -26.29
CA ILE A 775 -31.65 -29.41 -25.04
C ILE A 775 -33.16 -29.41 -24.97
N HIS A 776 -33.81 -28.29 -25.30
CA HIS A 776 -35.26 -28.12 -25.24
C HIS A 776 -35.85 -28.22 -26.61
N SER A 777 -35.98 -29.44 -27.12
CA SER A 777 -36.70 -29.75 -28.31
C SER A 777 -38.00 -30.50 -27.94
N THR A 778 -38.90 -30.73 -28.91
CA THR A 778 -40.13 -31.48 -28.68
C THR A 778 -39.92 -32.93 -28.22
N THR A 779 -38.67 -33.41 -28.22
CA THR A 779 -38.19 -34.68 -27.65
C THR A 779 -37.53 -34.54 -26.28
N SER A 780 -37.69 -33.40 -25.60
CA SER A 780 -36.84 -32.93 -24.49
C SER A 780 -36.97 -33.67 -23.17
N SER A 781 -37.96 -34.53 -22.95
CA SER A 781 -38.02 -35.29 -21.68
C SER A 781 -36.85 -36.23 -21.46
N SER A 782 -36.24 -36.73 -22.56
CA SER A 782 -35.03 -37.57 -22.49
C SER A 782 -33.76 -36.78 -22.13
N SER A 783 -33.62 -35.52 -22.64
CA SER A 783 -32.43 -34.70 -22.39
C SER A 783 -32.35 -34.19 -20.94
N LEU A 784 -33.50 -33.86 -20.34
CA LEU A 784 -33.59 -33.50 -18.91
C LEU A 784 -33.32 -34.71 -18.02
N ALA A 785 -33.74 -35.89 -18.42
CA ALA A 785 -33.46 -37.13 -17.71
C ALA A 785 -31.96 -37.47 -17.79
N ILE A 786 -31.31 -37.26 -18.94
CA ILE A 786 -29.87 -37.47 -19.10
C ILE A 786 -29.08 -36.49 -18.22
N LYS A 787 -29.42 -35.19 -18.22
CA LYS A 787 -28.79 -34.21 -17.33
C LYS A 787 -28.97 -34.51 -15.83
N ARG A 788 -30.14 -34.95 -15.42
CA ARG A 788 -30.38 -35.44 -14.05
C ARG A 788 -29.50 -36.63 -13.73
N LEU A 789 -29.41 -37.58 -14.64
CA LEU A 789 -28.57 -38.76 -14.49
C LEU A 789 -27.09 -38.39 -14.42
N GLU A 790 -26.60 -37.46 -15.25
CA GLU A 790 -25.26 -36.92 -15.20
C GLU A 790 -24.96 -36.25 -13.85
N LYS A 791 -25.88 -35.41 -13.35
CA LYS A 791 -25.75 -34.77 -12.05
C LYS A 791 -25.75 -35.79 -10.91
N GLU A 792 -26.63 -36.79 -10.95
CA GLU A 792 -26.66 -37.86 -9.95
C GLU A 792 -25.39 -38.72 -10.00
N MET A 793 -24.85 -39.01 -11.19
CA MET A 793 -23.60 -39.72 -11.34
C MET A 793 -22.40 -38.96 -10.80
N ILE A 794 -22.36 -37.67 -11.03
CA ILE A 794 -21.32 -36.78 -10.49
C ILE A 794 -21.40 -36.74 -8.95
N MET A 795 -22.58 -36.52 -8.40
CA MET A 795 -22.84 -36.46 -6.98
C MET A 795 -22.60 -37.80 -6.26
N SER A 796 -22.77 -38.93 -6.95
CA SER A 796 -22.51 -40.28 -6.41
C SER A 796 -21.01 -40.65 -6.39
N GLY A 797 -20.09 -39.73 -6.80
CA GLY A 797 -18.65 -39.96 -6.79
C GLY A 797 -18.15 -40.94 -7.84
N GLN A 798 -18.97 -41.30 -8.85
CA GLN A 798 -18.49 -42.11 -9.96
C GLN A 798 -17.51 -41.28 -10.82
N ARG A 799 -16.29 -41.80 -10.95
CA ARG A 799 -15.24 -41.16 -11.74
C ARG A 799 -15.61 -41.16 -13.23
N TRP A 800 -15.72 -39.96 -13.77
CA TRP A 800 -15.76 -39.80 -15.21
C TRP A 800 -14.39 -40.14 -15.80
N SER A 801 -14.34 -41.13 -16.68
CA SER A 801 -13.11 -41.56 -17.37
C SER A 801 -12.79 -40.73 -18.61
N GLN A 802 -13.54 -39.66 -18.89
CA GLN A 802 -13.22 -38.82 -20.03
C GLN A 802 -12.02 -37.92 -19.71
N GLN A 803 -10.96 -38.24 -20.37
CA GLN A 803 -9.80 -37.38 -20.47
C GLN A 803 -10.23 -36.16 -21.32
N ILE A 804 -10.46 -35.03 -20.66
CA ILE A 804 -10.74 -33.78 -21.38
C ILE A 804 -9.38 -33.23 -21.79
N ASP A 805 -9.15 -33.14 -23.09
CA ASP A 805 -7.95 -32.52 -23.63
C ASP A 805 -8.10 -31.01 -23.51
N PHE A 806 -7.37 -30.45 -22.53
CA PHE A 806 -7.26 -29.01 -22.31
C PHE A 806 -5.97 -28.48 -22.93
N SER A 807 -5.71 -28.78 -24.18
CA SER A 807 -4.62 -28.13 -24.89
C SER A 807 -4.74 -26.62 -24.73
N PRO A 808 -3.65 -25.90 -24.35
CA PRO A 808 -3.69 -24.45 -24.20
C PRO A 808 -4.23 -23.79 -25.46
N LEU A 809 -5.22 -22.94 -25.30
CA LEU A 809 -5.75 -22.17 -26.44
C LEU A 809 -4.73 -21.10 -26.80
N THR A 810 -4.38 -21.05 -28.08
CA THR A 810 -3.59 -19.96 -28.60
C THR A 810 -4.45 -18.69 -28.57
N ILE A 811 -4.07 -17.76 -27.73
CA ILE A 811 -4.73 -16.46 -27.64
C ILE A 811 -4.15 -15.56 -28.71
N ASN A 812 -4.98 -15.20 -29.65
CA ASN A 812 -4.61 -14.25 -30.69
C ASN A 812 -5.37 -12.95 -30.46
N TRP A 813 -4.83 -12.05 -29.68
CA TRP A 813 -5.35 -10.70 -29.51
C TRP A 813 -4.24 -9.66 -29.77
N GLU A 814 -4.61 -8.54 -30.33
CA GLU A 814 -3.69 -7.45 -30.66
C GLU A 814 -3.04 -6.78 -29.45
N MET A 815 -3.59 -7.00 -28.26
CA MET A 815 -3.09 -6.50 -26.99
C MET A 815 -2.46 -7.61 -26.13
N THR A 816 -2.03 -8.70 -26.73
CA THR A 816 -1.13 -9.58 -25.99
C THR A 816 0.09 -8.77 -25.65
N ALA A 817 0.52 -8.88 -24.45
CA ALA A 817 1.76 -8.29 -24.02
C ALA A 817 2.94 -9.00 -24.71
N ALA A 818 2.96 -8.97 -26.04
CA ALA A 818 4.11 -9.36 -26.84
C ALA A 818 5.39 -8.62 -26.43
N ASP A 819 5.23 -7.54 -25.66
CA ASP A 819 6.31 -6.72 -25.12
C ASP A 819 6.78 -7.17 -23.74
N TYR A 820 6.25 -8.28 -23.19
CA TYR A 820 6.56 -8.66 -21.79
C TYR A 820 7.76 -9.57 -21.64
N VAL A 821 8.19 -10.28 -22.65
CA VAL A 821 9.39 -11.12 -22.60
C VAL A 821 10.23 -10.80 -23.83
N SER A 822 11.29 -10.03 -23.68
CA SER A 822 12.38 -10.05 -24.65
C SER A 822 13.05 -11.41 -24.55
N ASP A 823 13.38 -12.02 -25.65
CA ASP A 823 14.09 -13.33 -25.74
C ASP A 823 15.40 -13.36 -24.92
N ASP A 824 15.91 -12.20 -24.52
CA ASP A 824 17.12 -12.06 -23.69
C ASP A 824 16.89 -12.35 -22.18
N GLU A 825 15.64 -12.38 -21.67
CA GLU A 825 15.37 -12.67 -20.25
C GLU A 825 15.13 -14.16 -19.96
N SER A 826 14.94 -14.99 -20.99
CA SER A 826 14.76 -16.44 -20.81
C SER A 826 16.06 -17.18 -20.39
N GLU A 827 17.21 -16.58 -20.59
CA GLU A 827 18.50 -17.18 -20.17
C GLU A 827 18.86 -16.87 -18.70
N SER A 828 18.26 -15.84 -18.06
CA SER A 828 18.58 -15.50 -16.66
C SER A 828 17.84 -16.34 -15.60
N PHE A 829 16.83 -17.10 -16.01
CA PHE A 829 16.05 -17.94 -15.09
C PHE A 829 16.64 -19.34 -14.86
N THR A 830 17.71 -19.72 -15.57
CA THR A 830 18.33 -21.04 -15.43
C THR A 830 19.46 -21.11 -14.39
N GLU A 831 19.93 -19.98 -13.87
CA GLU A 831 21.02 -19.99 -12.86
C GLU A 831 20.54 -19.99 -11.40
N GLU A 832 19.25 -19.72 -11.11
CA GLU A 832 18.72 -19.76 -9.73
C GLU A 832 18.20 -21.14 -9.27
N LYS A 833 18.29 -22.18 -10.11
CA LYS A 833 17.89 -23.54 -9.68
C LYS A 833 18.77 -24.16 -8.62
N ASP A 834 20.00 -23.71 -8.50
CA ASP A 834 20.96 -24.29 -7.55
C ASP A 834 20.86 -23.70 -6.12
N PHE A 835 20.04 -22.64 -5.89
CA PHE A 835 19.90 -22.03 -4.57
C PHE A 835 18.66 -22.49 -3.77
N ILE A 836 17.73 -23.20 -4.43
CA ILE A 836 16.48 -23.67 -3.79
C ILE A 836 16.61 -25.09 -3.24
N GLU A 837 17.59 -25.89 -3.70
CA GLU A 837 17.78 -27.24 -3.18
C GLU A 837 18.43 -27.34 -1.79
N SER A 838 18.96 -26.23 -1.23
CA SER A 838 19.56 -26.25 0.10
C SER A 838 18.62 -25.87 1.26
N GLU A 839 17.41 -25.35 0.97
CA GLU A 839 16.41 -25.03 2.01
C GLU A 839 15.23 -26.03 2.09
N SER A 840 15.12 -26.98 1.15
CA SER A 840 14.02 -27.94 1.15
C SER A 840 14.21 -29.13 2.08
N GLU A 841 15.38 -29.31 2.69
CA GLU A 841 15.61 -30.41 3.65
C GLU A 841 15.21 -30.09 5.10
N ALA A 842 14.74 -28.87 5.39
CA ALA A 842 14.34 -28.44 6.74
C ALA A 842 12.83 -28.43 7.01
N GLU A 843 11.98 -28.64 6.00
CA GLU A 843 10.51 -28.54 6.13
C GLU A 843 9.75 -29.86 5.91
N GLU A 844 10.40 -31.00 5.86
CA GLU A 844 9.74 -32.30 5.58
C GLU A 844 9.06 -32.96 6.78
N ASN A 845 8.68 -32.22 7.84
CA ASN A 845 8.03 -32.83 9.03
C ASN A 845 6.68 -32.21 9.44
N ASP A 846 5.98 -31.50 8.58
CA ASP A 846 4.59 -31.10 8.87
C ASP A 846 3.63 -31.45 7.71
N ALA A 847 3.58 -32.73 7.35
CA ALA A 847 2.49 -33.27 6.58
C ALA A 847 1.24 -33.36 7.44
N TYR A 848 0.37 -32.38 7.37
CA TYR A 848 -0.96 -32.44 7.96
C TYR A 848 -1.78 -33.56 7.33
N ASP A 849 -2.15 -34.52 8.15
CA ASP A 849 -3.02 -35.63 7.81
C ASP A 849 -4.42 -35.15 7.43
N TYR A 850 -4.76 -35.22 6.16
CA TYR A 850 -6.03 -34.75 5.56
C TYR A 850 -7.26 -35.58 5.94
N ASN A 851 -7.11 -36.63 6.78
CA ASN A 851 -8.20 -37.54 7.11
C ASN A 851 -9.11 -37.12 8.29
N TYR A 852 -8.89 -35.95 8.90
CA TYR A 852 -9.65 -35.56 10.11
C TYR A 852 -10.80 -34.57 9.88
N LEU A 853 -11.18 -34.30 8.64
CA LEU A 853 -12.26 -33.35 8.34
C LEU A 853 -13.48 -33.97 7.61
N MET A 854 -13.68 -35.28 7.74
CA MET A 854 -14.86 -35.98 7.17
C MET A 854 -15.73 -36.68 8.22
N GLU A 855 -15.84 -36.09 9.46
CA GLU A 855 -16.94 -36.36 10.39
C GLU A 855 -17.63 -35.07 10.87
#